data_656f310f27b7a8e88d3af35c4459ee23
#
_entry.id   656f310f27b7a8e88d3af35c4459ee23
#
_cell.length_a   1.000
_cell.length_b   1.000
_cell.length_c   1.000
_cell.angle_alpha   90.00
_cell.angle_beta   90.00
_cell.angle_gamma   90.00
#
_symmetry.space_group_name_H-M   'P 1'
#
loop_
_entity.id
_entity.type
_entity.pdbx_description
1 polymer ?
#
loop_
_entity_poly.entity_id
_entity_poly.type
_entity_poly.pdbx_seq_one_letter_code
_entity_poly.pdbx_strand_id
1 'polypeptide(L)'
;MWKKTTAVLMICILCISFSFPVSNAAEISGTASDVTNYKQISSLVSDTWESDYFEKMIISPGSDSMEKDGEQESVSDEFNVSVSKAKEITKTENSMDSYLDRQDGIYEVEKNDDGDLEVTAPYQTKRIIVENDNVEDTYGASHVYVNKADGETILQYDAEEDTESAFEALKQTYGPSQCYLDKVVSLDETAMGLPLSQEIVDGVDSYSWGNDYMGMSKLKKEAASYGYTRKVTVAIVDTGINTSNRMFKGRTISSQSYNFFNGNKNVTDVFGHGTHVSGIIVDATPANVSLLVLRVANSKGQSSMLTIKTALQYAIAKKSDVINLSMGFIDANADLYNYLDSTIDKAYEKGIPISCAAGNQETGGIDVRYCYPANYSKTIAVSAIDSSGRLANYSNRGNGIDFAAPGTGIISADYKGNLTLRAMSGTSMAAPHITAAIAYLKMMQPNLSVKGVCRELELYCRNLGAKKYYGRGCPILTNLFKKGITNKKYIVILKPTLSSVSNKGSGIKVTWKKATGAASYYVYRRTNNGAWKRRAVLSASSNSYIDRNVKQGKKYTYKVRAYNNGIFGRFSSEKKVYRLKTLTNIRVKNTSGRRAAVLWKKKTYATTYQVKYAANPSFNKARKVSANKKNSRLTTKKLKKKTYYFQVRYSYKKGGVKSWSAWSKVKKIKIR
;
A
#
# COMPACT_ATOMS: atom_id res chain seq x y z
N MET A 1 19.30 28.09 11.09
CA MET A 1 20.64 27.64 11.49
C MET A 1 20.68 26.88 12.82
N TRP A 2 20.07 27.39 13.92
CA TRP A 2 20.12 26.70 15.23
C TRP A 2 19.50 25.29 15.31
N LYS A 3 18.39 25.04 14.64
CA LYS A 3 17.72 23.70 14.66
C LYS A 3 18.49 22.58 13.92
N LYS A 4 19.29 22.93 12.93
CA LYS A 4 20.11 21.92 12.19
C LYS A 4 21.37 21.54 12.97
N THR A 5 21.95 22.47 13.69
CA THR A 5 23.15 22.23 14.53
C THR A 5 22.81 21.38 15.75
N THR A 6 21.61 21.52 16.31
CA THR A 6 21.18 20.74 17.49
C THR A 6 20.92 19.26 17.13
N ALA A 7 20.41 18.98 15.92
CA ALA A 7 20.20 17.60 15.47
C ALA A 7 21.51 16.84 15.21
N VAL A 8 22.48 17.50 14.63
CA VAL A 8 23.83 16.91 14.39
C VAL A 8 24.57 16.71 15.71
N LEU A 9 24.44 17.66 16.67
CA LEU A 9 25.06 17.53 17.99
C LEU A 9 24.40 16.41 18.81
N MET A 10 23.11 16.22 18.70
CA MET A 10 22.38 15.12 19.38
C MET A 10 22.75 13.74 18.84
N ILE A 11 23.01 13.62 17.54
CA ILE A 11 23.50 12.36 16.94
C ILE A 11 24.94 12.07 17.37
N CYS A 12 25.80 13.05 17.45
CA CYS A 12 27.18 12.89 17.96
C CYS A 12 27.23 12.55 19.46
N ILE A 13 26.36 13.12 20.27
CA ILE A 13 26.28 12.84 21.71
C ILE A 13 25.75 11.42 21.98
N LEU A 14 24.82 10.92 21.16
CA LEU A 14 24.30 9.55 21.24
C LEU A 14 25.35 8.50 20.80
N CYS A 15 26.23 8.83 19.85
CA CYS A 15 27.33 7.95 19.45
C CYS A 15 28.44 7.85 20.51
N ILE A 16 28.62 8.87 21.34
CA ILE A 16 29.67 8.88 22.38
C ILE A 16 29.20 8.14 23.65
N SER A 17 27.89 8.01 23.86
CA SER A 17 27.32 7.35 25.06
C SER A 17 27.22 5.83 24.97
N PHE A 18 27.49 5.23 23.80
CA PHE A 18 27.50 3.78 23.61
C PHE A 18 28.78 3.37 22.91
N SER A 19 29.61 2.59 23.62
CA SER A 19 30.89 2.06 23.15
C SER A 19 30.74 1.18 21.91
N PHE A 20 30.91 1.77 20.72
CA PHE A 20 31.01 1.03 19.46
C PHE A 20 32.40 1.23 18.86
N PRO A 21 32.96 0.22 18.18
CA PRO A 21 34.32 0.30 17.63
C PRO A 21 34.43 1.31 16.50
N VAL A 22 35.40 2.17 16.60
CA VAL A 22 35.70 3.37 15.80
C VAL A 22 36.19 3.07 14.36
N SER A 23 35.96 1.89 13.79
CA SER A 23 36.44 1.58 12.46
C SER A 23 35.63 2.15 11.29
N ASN A 24 34.43 2.67 11.54
CA ASN A 24 33.56 3.19 10.47
C ASN A 24 33.27 4.71 10.55
N ALA A 25 33.94 5.43 11.44
CA ALA A 25 33.75 6.87 11.59
C ALA A 25 34.69 7.72 10.70
N ALA A 26 35.64 7.13 10.02
CA ALA A 26 36.65 7.85 9.22
C ALA A 26 36.20 8.26 7.81
N GLU A 27 34.99 7.85 7.35
CA GLU A 27 34.48 8.21 6.01
C GLU A 27 33.43 9.34 6.00
N ILE A 28 33.21 10.02 7.13
CA ILE A 28 32.29 11.15 7.21
C ILE A 28 33.04 12.45 7.52
N SER A 29 34.04 12.77 6.70
CA SER A 29 34.72 14.07 6.72
C SER A 29 34.36 14.94 5.52
N GLY A 30 33.09 14.92 5.10
CA GLY A 30 32.54 15.87 4.15
C GLY A 30 31.89 17.06 4.89
N THR A 31 32.01 18.25 4.34
CA THR A 31 31.39 19.46 4.87
C THR A 31 29.86 19.32 4.89
N ALA A 32 29.18 20.04 5.76
CA ALA A 32 27.73 19.97 5.96
C ALA A 32 26.87 20.22 4.69
N SER A 33 27.47 20.64 3.59
CA SER A 33 26.86 20.79 2.26
C SER A 33 26.67 19.47 1.49
N ASP A 34 27.38 18.38 1.87
CA ASP A 34 27.36 17.12 1.10
C ASP A 34 26.34 16.09 1.60
N VAL A 35 25.64 16.39 2.71
CA VAL A 35 24.66 15.47 3.31
C VAL A 35 23.25 15.83 2.83
N THR A 36 23.02 15.79 1.53
CA THR A 36 21.69 16.04 0.93
C THR A 36 21.06 14.80 0.30
N ASN A 37 21.65 13.61 0.46
CA ASN A 37 21.08 12.40 -0.11
C ASN A 37 20.33 11.59 0.94
N TYR A 38 19.02 11.86 1.07
CA TYR A 38 18.09 11.16 1.99
C TYR A 38 18.07 9.64 1.80
N LYS A 39 18.36 9.13 0.58
CA LYS A 39 18.49 7.69 0.33
C LYS A 39 19.68 7.06 1.05
N GLN A 40 20.79 7.75 1.19
CA GLN A 40 21.95 7.25 1.94
C GLN A 40 21.70 7.23 3.45
N ILE A 41 21.05 8.25 3.97
CA ILE A 41 20.74 8.32 5.41
C ILE A 41 19.67 7.28 5.79
N SER A 42 18.63 7.12 4.98
CA SER A 42 17.57 6.13 5.25
C SER A 42 18.06 4.68 5.14
N SER A 43 19.02 4.37 4.27
CA SER A 43 19.60 3.03 4.16
C SER A 43 20.53 2.70 5.33
N LEU A 44 21.26 3.67 5.86
CA LEU A 44 22.12 3.50 7.05
C LEU A 44 21.29 3.33 8.32
N VAL A 45 20.18 4.03 8.44
CA VAL A 45 19.30 3.96 9.62
C VAL A 45 18.46 2.67 9.63
N SER A 46 18.06 2.14 8.44
CA SER A 46 17.24 0.92 8.36
C SER A 46 17.98 -0.37 8.69
N ASP A 47 19.31 -0.40 8.57
CA ASP A 47 20.09 -1.63 8.78
C ASP A 47 20.53 -1.85 10.24
N THR A 48 20.38 -0.87 11.13
CA THR A 48 20.90 -0.92 12.51
C THR A 48 19.85 -0.87 13.62
N TRP A 49 18.57 -0.68 13.33
CA TRP A 49 17.55 -0.48 14.37
C TRP A 49 16.44 -1.52 14.29
N GLU A 50 16.68 -2.71 14.88
CA GLU A 50 15.66 -3.55 15.46
C GLU A 50 15.50 -3.16 16.94
N SER A 51 14.80 -2.09 17.28
CA SER A 51 14.44 -1.86 18.67
C SER A 51 13.06 -1.22 18.83
N ASP A 52 12.40 -1.65 19.90
CA ASP A 52 11.04 -1.28 20.34
C ASP A 52 10.78 0.25 20.56
N TYR A 53 11.67 1.12 20.09
CA TYR A 53 11.66 2.56 20.41
C TYR A 53 10.77 3.38 19.49
N PHE A 54 10.51 2.93 18.26
CA PHE A 54 9.67 3.67 17.29
C PHE A 54 8.16 3.49 17.51
N GLU A 55 7.72 2.52 18.31
CA GLU A 55 6.28 2.35 18.62
C GLU A 55 5.69 3.45 19.52
N LYS A 56 6.50 4.35 20.07
CA LYS A 56 6.03 5.41 20.99
C LYS A 56 5.64 6.73 20.33
N MET A 57 5.90 6.92 19.04
CA MET A 57 5.66 8.19 18.34
C MET A 57 4.47 8.19 17.37
N ILE A 58 3.75 7.09 17.24
CA ILE A 58 2.53 7.07 16.42
C ILE A 58 1.32 6.96 17.34
N ILE A 59 0.69 8.09 17.61
CA ILE A 59 -0.63 8.16 18.25
C ILE A 59 -1.65 7.69 17.22
N SER A 60 -2.32 6.59 17.49
CA SER A 60 -3.41 6.08 16.68
C SER A 60 -4.68 6.88 16.90
N PRO A 61 -5.39 7.32 15.87
CA PRO A 61 -6.77 7.75 16.02
C PRO A 61 -7.65 6.54 16.33
N GLY A 62 -8.51 6.69 17.32
CA GLY A 62 -9.50 5.69 17.67
C GLY A 62 -10.61 5.60 16.61
N SER A 63 -11.05 4.40 16.29
CA SER A 63 -12.33 4.18 15.62
C SER A 63 -13.11 3.13 16.39
N ASP A 64 -14.17 3.57 17.03
CA ASP A 64 -15.31 2.73 17.37
C ASP A 64 -16.24 2.69 16.16
N SER A 65 -16.50 1.51 15.61
CA SER A 65 -17.79 1.20 14.99
C SER A 65 -17.95 -0.30 14.71
N MET A 66 -18.94 -0.82 15.31
CA MET A 66 -19.87 -1.95 15.11
C MET A 66 -19.56 -3.02 14.06
N GLU A 67 -19.45 -4.23 14.60
CA GLU A 67 -19.48 -5.51 13.88
C GLU A 67 -20.86 -5.80 13.29
N LYS A 68 -20.88 -6.15 12.02
CA LYS A 68 -21.91 -7.02 11.42
C LYS A 68 -21.25 -8.26 10.86
N ASP A 69 -21.91 -9.40 11.14
CA ASP A 69 -21.46 -10.75 10.79
C ASP A 69 -21.51 -11.03 9.28
N GLY A 70 -20.44 -11.58 8.80
CA GLY A 70 -20.37 -12.64 7.80
C GLY A 70 -20.95 -12.37 6.40
N GLU A 71 -20.20 -11.66 5.61
CA GLU A 71 -20.06 -11.83 4.17
C GLU A 71 -18.67 -11.28 3.82
N GLN A 72 -18.10 -11.69 2.72
CA GLN A 72 -16.84 -11.15 2.22
C GLN A 72 -17.00 -9.63 2.04
N GLU A 73 -16.78 -8.84 3.10
CA GLU A 73 -16.68 -7.39 2.95
C GLU A 73 -15.47 -7.12 2.07
N SER A 74 -15.82 -6.79 0.86
CA SER A 74 -14.91 -6.31 -0.14
C SER A 74 -14.23 -5.07 0.41
N VAL A 75 -12.91 -5.02 0.32
CA VAL A 75 -12.08 -3.81 0.46
C VAL A 75 -12.60 -2.64 -0.41
N SER A 76 -13.71 -2.89 -1.14
CA SER A 76 -14.40 -1.96 -2.01
C SER A 76 -15.15 -0.85 -1.28
N ASP A 77 -15.60 -1.01 -0.03
CA ASP A 77 -16.49 -0.01 0.57
C ASP A 77 -15.77 1.20 1.17
N GLU A 78 -14.62 1.00 1.82
CA GLU A 78 -13.77 2.14 2.22
C GLU A 78 -13.19 2.89 1.02
N PHE A 79 -12.91 2.17 -0.08
CA PHE A 79 -12.39 2.76 -1.29
C PHE A 79 -13.50 3.34 -2.19
N ASN A 80 -14.71 2.80 -2.16
CA ASN A 80 -15.86 3.37 -2.86
C ASN A 80 -16.27 4.74 -2.28
N VAL A 81 -16.00 5.00 -1.02
CA VAL A 81 -16.18 6.34 -0.42
C VAL A 81 -15.15 7.33 -0.96
N SER A 82 -13.88 6.96 -1.11
CA SER A 82 -12.87 7.84 -1.71
C SER A 82 -13.04 7.98 -3.22
N VAL A 83 -13.44 6.92 -3.94
CA VAL A 83 -13.77 6.98 -5.37
C VAL A 83 -15.07 7.72 -5.64
N SER A 84 -16.09 7.62 -4.77
CA SER A 84 -17.31 8.41 -4.95
C SER A 84 -17.09 9.90 -4.66
N LYS A 85 -16.17 10.24 -3.76
CA LYS A 85 -15.72 11.61 -3.53
C LYS A 85 -14.77 12.12 -4.60
N ALA A 86 -13.87 11.28 -5.11
CA ALA A 86 -13.14 11.58 -6.33
C ALA A 86 -14.11 11.83 -7.51
N LYS A 87 -15.27 11.14 -7.57
CA LYS A 87 -16.33 11.45 -8.54
C LYS A 87 -16.98 12.82 -8.33
N GLU A 88 -17.10 13.30 -7.12
CA GLU A 88 -17.60 14.66 -6.85
C GLU A 88 -16.55 15.71 -7.23
N ILE A 89 -15.27 15.43 -6.95
CA ILE A 89 -14.15 16.24 -7.44
C ILE A 89 -14.15 16.27 -8.97
N THR A 90 -14.32 15.10 -9.63
CA THR A 90 -14.36 15.00 -11.09
C THR A 90 -15.62 15.56 -11.75
N LYS A 91 -16.75 15.69 -11.06
CA LYS A 91 -17.93 16.37 -11.62
C LYS A 91 -17.73 17.86 -11.81
N THR A 92 -16.88 18.49 -11.03
CA THR A 92 -16.41 19.86 -11.24
C THR A 92 -15.32 19.96 -12.31
N GLU A 93 -14.75 18.84 -12.76
CA GLU A 93 -13.69 18.74 -13.77
C GLU A 93 -14.11 19.06 -15.20
N ASN A 94 -15.38 19.18 -15.52
CA ASN A 94 -15.77 19.84 -16.78
C ASN A 94 -15.26 21.30 -16.85
N SER A 95 -14.95 21.90 -15.71
CA SER A 95 -14.24 23.18 -15.61
C SER A 95 -12.73 23.03 -15.64
N MET A 96 -12.19 21.87 -15.18
CA MET A 96 -10.75 21.60 -15.16
C MET A 96 -10.20 21.15 -16.51
N ASP A 97 -10.94 20.35 -17.28
CA ASP A 97 -10.62 20.09 -18.69
C ASP A 97 -10.53 21.41 -19.48
N SER A 98 -11.46 22.35 -19.25
CA SER A 98 -11.42 23.67 -19.89
C SER A 98 -10.28 24.56 -19.35
N TYR A 99 -9.80 24.31 -18.14
CA TYR A 99 -8.69 25.03 -17.54
C TYR A 99 -7.33 24.46 -17.98
N LEU A 100 -7.17 23.14 -17.96
CA LEU A 100 -5.97 22.47 -18.46
C LEU A 100 -5.84 22.59 -20.00
N ASP A 101 -6.96 22.65 -20.74
CA ASP A 101 -6.98 22.85 -22.18
C ASP A 101 -6.57 24.27 -22.62
N ARG A 102 -6.55 25.26 -21.72
CA ARG A 102 -6.18 26.64 -22.04
C ARG A 102 -4.71 26.96 -21.81
N GLN A 103 -3.91 26.02 -21.31
CA GLN A 103 -2.55 26.31 -20.92
C GLN A 103 -1.53 25.49 -21.73
N ASP A 104 -0.87 26.14 -22.64
CA ASP A 104 0.31 25.67 -23.37
C ASP A 104 1.54 25.89 -22.48
N GLY A 105 1.86 24.93 -21.57
CA GLY A 105 2.92 25.16 -20.61
C GLY A 105 3.89 24.01 -20.47
N ILE A 106 5.07 24.18 -20.99
CA ILE A 106 6.27 23.39 -20.68
C ILE A 106 6.85 23.96 -19.38
N TYR A 107 7.36 23.10 -18.47
CA TYR A 107 8.14 23.55 -17.31
C TYR A 107 9.35 24.33 -17.81
N GLU A 108 9.45 25.61 -17.51
CA GLU A 108 10.67 26.36 -17.69
C GLU A 108 11.57 26.11 -16.49
N VAL A 109 12.67 25.42 -16.74
CA VAL A 109 13.73 25.20 -15.76
C VAL A 109 14.84 26.19 -16.10
N GLU A 110 14.90 27.28 -15.38
CA GLU A 110 16.00 28.24 -15.51
C GLU A 110 17.07 27.94 -14.45
N LYS A 111 18.32 28.18 -14.79
CA LYS A 111 19.41 28.27 -13.80
C LYS A 111 19.54 29.72 -13.39
N ASN A 112 19.42 29.98 -12.09
CA ASN A 112 19.78 31.27 -11.55
C ASN A 112 21.32 31.50 -11.62
N ASP A 113 21.76 32.70 -11.35
CA ASP A 113 23.17 33.09 -11.41
C ASP A 113 24.07 32.27 -10.47
N ASP A 114 23.51 31.64 -9.44
CA ASP A 114 24.21 30.76 -8.51
C ASP A 114 24.26 29.29 -8.99
N GLY A 115 23.69 28.98 -10.15
CA GLY A 115 23.64 27.65 -10.73
C GLY A 115 22.58 26.73 -10.17
N ASP A 116 21.74 27.20 -9.25
CA ASP A 116 20.57 26.50 -8.76
C ASP A 116 19.43 26.53 -9.75
N LEU A 117 18.64 25.44 -9.78
CA LEU A 117 17.49 25.34 -10.67
C LEU A 117 16.32 26.15 -10.09
N GLU A 118 15.94 27.20 -10.77
CA GLU A 118 14.68 27.90 -10.55
C GLU A 118 13.62 27.27 -11.43
N VAL A 119 12.68 26.56 -10.80
CA VAL A 119 11.55 25.96 -11.49
C VAL A 119 10.35 26.87 -11.25
N THR A 120 9.99 27.64 -12.22
CA THR A 120 8.67 28.23 -12.28
C THR A 120 7.68 27.13 -12.53
N ALA A 121 6.94 26.72 -11.49
CA ALA A 121 5.84 25.77 -11.61
C ALA A 121 4.62 26.54 -12.11
N PRO A 122 4.32 26.52 -13.41
CA PRO A 122 3.40 27.48 -13.99
C PRO A 122 1.93 27.21 -13.65
N TYR A 123 1.58 26.00 -13.12
CA TYR A 123 0.15 25.67 -13.07
C TYR A 123 -0.25 24.97 -11.79
N GLN A 124 -1.08 25.65 -11.04
CA GLN A 124 -1.84 25.11 -9.93
C GLN A 124 -3.24 24.72 -10.40
N THR A 125 -3.79 23.65 -9.86
CA THR A 125 -5.17 23.25 -10.14
C THR A 125 -6.21 24.13 -9.46
N LYS A 126 -5.80 25.24 -8.82
CA LYS A 126 -6.58 26.07 -7.91
C LYS A 126 -7.18 25.25 -6.75
N ARG A 127 -6.48 24.22 -6.34
CA ARG A 127 -6.84 23.35 -5.21
C ARG A 127 -5.74 23.33 -4.17
N ILE A 128 -6.20 23.37 -2.91
CA ILE A 128 -5.35 23.16 -1.74
C ILE A 128 -5.80 21.88 -1.06
N ILE A 129 -4.83 21.07 -0.67
CA ILE A 129 -5.06 19.84 0.09
C ILE A 129 -4.52 20.10 1.50
N VAL A 130 -5.36 19.92 2.51
CA VAL A 130 -5.00 20.03 3.92
C VAL A 130 -5.10 18.64 4.53
N GLU A 131 -4.01 18.12 5.12
CA GLU A 131 -4.01 16.84 5.85
C GLU A 131 -4.71 17.00 7.22
N ASN A 132 -5.99 17.37 7.16
CA ASN A 132 -6.90 17.50 8.28
C ASN A 132 -8.33 17.28 7.76
N ASP A 133 -9.10 16.36 8.34
CA ASP A 133 -10.50 16.09 7.95
C ASP A 133 -11.52 17.04 8.60
N ASN A 134 -11.05 18.03 9.37
CA ASN A 134 -11.87 19.05 10.04
C ASN A 134 -11.23 20.44 9.87
N VAL A 135 -11.27 20.96 8.64
CA VAL A 135 -10.86 22.33 8.33
C VAL A 135 -12.02 23.26 8.64
N GLU A 136 -11.85 24.16 9.63
CA GLU A 136 -12.90 25.06 10.10
C GLU A 136 -13.04 26.30 9.22
N ASP A 137 -11.91 26.93 8.84
CA ASP A 137 -11.88 28.07 7.93
C ASP A 137 -11.38 27.64 6.56
N THR A 138 -12.18 27.89 5.53
CA THR A 138 -11.90 27.52 4.14
C THR A 138 -11.39 28.67 3.29
N TYR A 139 -11.23 29.86 3.87
CA TYR A 139 -10.70 31.07 3.22
C TYR A 139 -11.30 31.35 1.83
N GLY A 140 -12.62 31.23 1.74
CA GLY A 140 -13.35 31.54 0.50
C GLY A 140 -13.36 30.44 -0.56
N ALA A 141 -13.02 29.21 -0.22
CA ALA A 141 -13.12 28.09 -1.15
C ALA A 141 -14.54 27.95 -1.73
N SER A 142 -14.66 27.85 -3.05
CA SER A 142 -15.93 27.66 -3.75
C SER A 142 -16.49 26.26 -3.56
N HIS A 143 -15.64 25.27 -3.35
CA HIS A 143 -16.02 23.89 -3.04
C HIS A 143 -15.10 23.28 -1.99
N VAL A 144 -15.70 22.47 -1.10
CA VAL A 144 -14.98 21.78 -0.01
C VAL A 144 -15.31 20.29 -0.06
N TYR A 145 -14.27 19.47 -0.10
CA TYR A 145 -14.38 18.01 -0.11
C TYR A 145 -13.59 17.41 1.05
N VAL A 146 -14.24 16.63 1.90
CA VAL A 146 -13.59 15.97 3.05
C VAL A 146 -13.39 14.49 2.75
N ASN A 147 -12.14 14.08 2.63
CA ASN A 147 -11.75 12.69 2.49
C ASN A 147 -11.42 12.08 3.86
N LYS A 148 -12.44 11.54 4.55
CA LYS A 148 -12.28 10.95 5.89
C LYS A 148 -11.40 9.70 5.91
N ALA A 149 -11.26 8.98 4.80
CA ALA A 149 -10.45 7.77 4.73
C ALA A 149 -8.94 8.08 4.83
N ASP A 150 -8.53 9.22 4.31
CA ASP A 150 -7.13 9.67 4.33
C ASP A 150 -6.90 10.81 5.34
N GLY A 151 -7.95 11.36 5.96
CA GLY A 151 -7.85 12.46 6.91
C GLY A 151 -7.54 13.79 6.24
N GLU A 152 -8.07 14.02 5.04
CA GLU A 152 -7.76 15.19 4.20
C GLU A 152 -8.99 16.03 3.89
N THR A 153 -8.81 17.35 3.79
CA THR A 153 -9.77 18.26 3.19
C THR A 153 -9.18 18.86 1.93
N ILE A 154 -9.95 18.86 0.84
CA ILE A 154 -9.58 19.43 -0.45
C ILE A 154 -10.43 20.67 -0.66
N LEU A 155 -9.80 21.82 -0.85
CA LEU A 155 -10.39 23.12 -1.05
C LEU A 155 -10.19 23.55 -2.49
N GLN A 156 -11.27 23.89 -3.20
CA GLN A 156 -11.23 24.38 -4.58
C GLN A 156 -11.57 25.87 -4.59
N TYR A 157 -10.82 26.64 -5.37
CA TYR A 157 -10.99 28.08 -5.54
C TYR A 157 -11.28 28.41 -7.01
N ASP A 158 -11.88 29.57 -7.24
CA ASP A 158 -12.24 30.02 -8.60
C ASP A 158 -11.10 30.86 -9.23
N ALA A 159 -10.29 31.52 -8.42
CA ALA A 159 -9.15 32.32 -8.88
C ALA A 159 -7.81 31.78 -8.32
N GLU A 160 -6.72 32.06 -9.01
CA GLU A 160 -5.37 31.65 -8.59
C GLU A 160 -4.88 32.50 -7.43
N GLU A 161 -5.12 33.82 -7.47
CA GLU A 161 -4.80 34.77 -6.39
C GLU A 161 -5.47 34.41 -5.07
N ASP A 162 -6.74 33.97 -5.10
CA ASP A 162 -7.47 33.48 -3.93
C ASP A 162 -6.84 32.19 -3.39
N THR A 163 -6.39 31.30 -4.30
CA THR A 163 -5.75 30.04 -3.92
C THR A 163 -4.42 30.29 -3.20
N GLU A 164 -3.59 31.22 -3.70
CA GLU A 164 -2.30 31.54 -3.08
C GLU A 164 -2.48 32.19 -1.70
N SER A 165 -3.39 33.17 -1.61
CA SER A 165 -3.70 33.84 -0.35
C SER A 165 -4.24 32.88 0.71
N ALA A 166 -5.15 31.98 0.32
CA ALA A 166 -5.69 30.95 1.18
C ALA A 166 -4.64 29.92 1.58
N PHE A 167 -3.73 29.55 0.67
CA PHE A 167 -2.66 28.60 0.94
C PHE A 167 -1.71 29.07 2.05
N GLU A 168 -1.30 30.34 2.01
CA GLU A 168 -0.45 30.91 3.05
C GLU A 168 -1.18 31.01 4.40
N ALA A 169 -2.46 31.36 4.40
CA ALA A 169 -3.27 31.39 5.62
C ALA A 169 -3.47 29.99 6.23
N LEU A 170 -3.73 28.98 5.40
CA LEU A 170 -3.86 27.58 5.82
C LEU A 170 -2.54 27.04 6.36
N LYS A 171 -1.40 27.37 5.75
CA LYS A 171 -0.06 27.01 6.27
C LYS A 171 0.21 27.59 7.63
N GLN A 172 -0.24 28.83 7.90
CA GLN A 172 -0.13 29.43 9.23
C GLN A 172 -0.99 28.70 10.25
N THR A 173 -2.20 28.28 9.88
CA THR A 173 -3.17 27.65 10.77
C THR A 173 -2.85 26.18 11.04
N TYR A 174 -2.55 25.39 10.00
CA TYR A 174 -2.37 23.94 10.11
C TYR A 174 -0.91 23.48 10.03
N GLY A 175 -0.01 24.38 9.65
CA GLY A 175 1.41 24.10 9.47
C GLY A 175 1.80 23.78 8.02
N PRO A 176 3.02 24.18 7.61
CA PRO A 176 3.48 24.05 6.22
C PRO A 176 3.64 22.59 5.77
N SER A 177 3.77 21.64 6.68
CA SER A 177 3.87 20.21 6.36
C SER A 177 2.53 19.51 6.21
N GLN A 178 1.41 20.22 6.39
CA GLN A 178 0.05 19.67 6.28
C GLN A 178 -0.76 20.30 5.16
N CYS A 179 -0.22 21.32 4.49
CA CYS A 179 -0.90 22.03 3.41
C CYS A 179 -0.10 21.88 2.11
N TYR A 180 -0.77 21.50 1.05
CA TYR A 180 -0.19 21.24 -0.27
C TYR A 180 -1.03 21.88 -1.36
N LEU A 181 -0.38 22.51 -2.34
CA LEU A 181 -1.00 22.87 -3.61
C LEU A 181 -1.11 21.61 -4.47
N ASP A 182 -2.29 21.36 -5.07
CA ASP A 182 -2.45 20.26 -6.03
C ASP A 182 -1.91 20.69 -7.39
N LYS A 183 -0.62 20.44 -7.61
CA LYS A 183 0.09 20.83 -8.83
C LYS A 183 -0.26 19.94 -10.01
N VAL A 184 -0.24 20.52 -11.22
CA VAL A 184 -0.35 19.79 -12.48
C VAL A 184 0.93 18.99 -12.72
N VAL A 185 0.75 17.77 -13.20
CA VAL A 185 1.81 16.86 -13.63
C VAL A 185 1.62 16.61 -15.12
N SER A 186 2.61 16.93 -15.94
CA SER A 186 2.56 16.72 -17.38
C SER A 186 3.48 15.59 -17.82
N LEU A 187 3.06 14.87 -18.86
CA LEU A 187 3.94 13.97 -19.61
C LEU A 187 4.70 14.80 -20.63
N ASP A 188 5.97 14.46 -20.82
CA ASP A 188 6.84 15.10 -21.79
C ASP A 188 6.41 14.71 -23.23
N GLU A 189 5.94 15.69 -24.02
CA GLU A 189 5.51 15.49 -25.41
C GLU A 189 6.66 15.05 -26.31
N THR A 190 7.92 15.40 -26.00
CA THR A 190 9.09 14.99 -26.77
C THR A 190 9.28 13.48 -26.81
N ALA A 191 8.68 12.75 -25.86
CA ALA A 191 8.68 11.29 -25.83
C ALA A 191 7.75 10.64 -26.88
N MET A 192 6.88 11.41 -27.55
CA MET A 192 5.77 10.88 -28.35
C MET A 192 6.14 10.29 -29.71
N GLY A 193 7.38 10.29 -30.16
CA GLY A 193 7.87 9.56 -31.32
C GLY A 193 6.95 9.50 -32.56
N LEU A 194 7.44 9.04 -33.67
CA LEU A 194 6.67 8.91 -34.91
C LEU A 194 5.98 7.54 -35.01
N PRO A 195 4.75 7.47 -35.60
CA PRO A 195 4.15 6.20 -36.00
C PRO A 195 5.08 5.44 -36.96
N LEU A 196 5.15 4.13 -36.82
CA LEU A 196 5.90 3.27 -37.72
C LEU A 196 4.97 2.67 -38.77
N SER A 197 5.48 2.50 -40.00
CA SER A 197 4.81 1.74 -41.06
C SER A 197 4.77 0.22 -40.77
N GLN A 198 5.47 -0.24 -39.73
CA GLN A 198 5.52 -1.63 -39.36
C GLN A 198 4.20 -2.07 -38.71
N GLU A 199 3.58 -3.11 -39.27
CA GLU A 199 2.37 -3.72 -38.72
C GLU A 199 2.69 -4.84 -37.72
N ILE A 200 1.73 -5.12 -36.83
CA ILE A 200 1.79 -6.24 -35.90
C ILE A 200 1.56 -7.55 -36.66
N VAL A 201 2.58 -8.40 -36.70
CA VAL A 201 2.54 -9.72 -37.33
C VAL A 201 2.48 -10.81 -36.27
N ASP A 202 1.68 -11.88 -36.49
CA ASP A 202 1.65 -13.03 -35.58
C ASP A 202 2.98 -13.80 -35.64
N GLY A 203 3.44 -14.29 -34.49
CA GLY A 203 4.66 -15.10 -34.38
C GLY A 203 5.95 -14.35 -34.12
N VAL A 204 5.91 -13.04 -34.01
CA VAL A 204 7.08 -12.23 -33.59
C VAL A 204 7.27 -12.40 -32.08
N ASP A 205 8.48 -12.72 -31.66
CA ASP A 205 8.82 -12.98 -30.26
C ASP A 205 8.78 -11.71 -29.41
N SER A 206 9.30 -10.61 -29.97
CA SER A 206 9.28 -9.28 -29.39
C SER A 206 9.40 -8.24 -30.50
N TYR A 207 8.74 -7.10 -30.30
CA TYR A 207 8.85 -5.94 -31.18
C TYR A 207 9.93 -4.97 -30.68
N SER A 208 10.27 -5.01 -29.40
CA SER A 208 11.22 -4.12 -28.76
C SER A 208 12.60 -4.77 -28.62
N TRP A 209 13.64 -4.13 -29.19
CA TRP A 209 15.02 -4.55 -28.94
C TRP A 209 15.34 -4.60 -27.44
N GLY A 210 14.67 -3.78 -26.62
CA GLY A 210 14.88 -3.71 -25.19
C GLY A 210 14.53 -5.02 -24.46
N ASN A 211 13.46 -5.68 -24.90
CA ASN A 211 13.06 -6.98 -24.33
C ASN A 211 14.09 -8.07 -24.65
N ASP A 212 14.64 -8.06 -25.85
CA ASP A 212 15.72 -8.98 -26.24
C ASP A 212 17.01 -8.68 -25.50
N TYR A 213 17.40 -7.41 -25.40
CA TYR A 213 18.59 -6.96 -24.67
C TYR A 213 18.57 -7.42 -23.20
N MET A 214 17.41 -7.31 -22.54
CA MET A 214 17.23 -7.77 -21.17
C MET A 214 16.97 -9.28 -21.05
N GLY A 215 16.83 -10.01 -22.17
CA GLY A 215 16.55 -11.46 -22.21
C GLY A 215 15.12 -11.85 -21.83
N MET A 216 14.18 -10.89 -21.84
CA MET A 216 12.80 -11.12 -21.44
C MET A 216 12.00 -11.89 -22.51
N SER A 217 12.31 -11.73 -23.81
CA SER A 217 11.71 -12.52 -24.89
C SER A 217 11.93 -14.03 -24.70
N LYS A 218 13.11 -14.42 -24.23
CA LYS A 218 13.43 -15.78 -23.85
C LYS A 218 12.62 -16.24 -22.64
N LEU A 219 12.59 -15.47 -21.57
CA LEU A 219 11.83 -15.79 -20.35
C LEU A 219 10.34 -15.95 -20.64
N LYS A 220 9.77 -15.10 -21.50
CA LYS A 220 8.37 -15.17 -21.92
C LYS A 220 8.00 -16.53 -22.49
N LYS A 221 8.87 -17.11 -23.34
CA LYS A 221 8.71 -18.45 -23.91
C LYS A 221 8.89 -19.57 -22.90
N GLU A 222 9.82 -19.42 -21.98
CA GLU A 222 10.21 -20.46 -21.03
C GLU A 222 9.34 -20.51 -19.77
N ALA A 223 8.58 -19.46 -19.44
CA ALA A 223 7.87 -19.35 -18.16
C ALA A 223 6.96 -20.55 -17.84
N ALA A 224 6.20 -21.02 -18.83
CA ALA A 224 5.30 -22.16 -18.66
C ALA A 224 6.04 -23.49 -18.42
N SER A 225 7.17 -23.72 -19.11
CA SER A 225 7.97 -24.94 -18.98
C SER A 225 8.66 -25.04 -17.60
N TYR A 226 8.94 -23.89 -16.96
CA TYR A 226 9.43 -23.84 -15.58
C TYR A 226 8.31 -23.86 -14.53
N GLY A 227 7.04 -23.98 -14.95
CA GLY A 227 5.88 -24.03 -14.05
C GLY A 227 5.50 -22.68 -13.44
N TYR A 228 6.00 -21.57 -13.96
CA TYR A 228 5.66 -20.23 -13.48
C TYR A 228 4.35 -19.74 -14.10
N THR A 229 3.23 -20.26 -13.58
CA THR A 229 1.86 -19.96 -14.05
C THR A 229 1.06 -19.05 -13.13
N ARG A 230 1.68 -18.57 -12.03
CA ARG A 230 1.02 -17.64 -11.11
C ARG A 230 0.57 -16.37 -11.84
N LYS A 231 -0.68 -15.96 -11.64
CA LYS A 231 -1.18 -14.66 -12.11
C LYS A 231 -0.47 -13.53 -11.40
N VAL A 232 0.05 -12.58 -12.16
CA VAL A 232 0.67 -11.34 -11.68
C VAL A 232 -0.18 -10.18 -12.18
N THR A 233 -0.45 -9.21 -11.32
CA THR A 233 -1.16 -7.99 -11.69
C THR A 233 -0.18 -6.81 -11.68
N VAL A 234 0.00 -6.19 -12.84
CA VAL A 234 0.73 -4.95 -13.03
C VAL A 234 -0.26 -3.81 -13.09
N ALA A 235 -0.17 -2.87 -12.15
CA ALA A 235 -0.92 -1.61 -12.26
C ALA A 235 -0.14 -0.62 -13.12
N ILE A 236 -0.83 0.03 -14.05
CA ILE A 236 -0.27 1.04 -14.94
C ILE A 236 -1.01 2.34 -14.66
N VAL A 237 -0.32 3.30 -14.06
CA VAL A 237 -0.83 4.65 -13.77
C VAL A 237 -0.34 5.55 -14.88
N ASP A 238 -1.25 5.89 -15.85
CA ASP A 238 -0.87 6.50 -17.11
C ASP A 238 -2.08 7.10 -17.83
N THR A 239 -1.96 7.42 -19.15
CA THR A 239 -3.00 8.04 -19.97
C THR A 239 -4.12 7.12 -20.42
N GLY A 240 -4.02 5.81 -20.18
CA GLY A 240 -5.02 4.83 -20.55
C GLY A 240 -4.46 3.69 -21.42
N ILE A 241 -5.32 3.03 -22.19
CA ILE A 241 -4.95 1.93 -23.10
C ILE A 241 -5.91 1.83 -24.31
N ASN A 242 -5.38 1.60 -25.50
CA ASN A 242 -6.16 1.11 -26.64
C ASN A 242 -6.20 -0.41 -26.64
N THR A 243 -7.21 -1.01 -25.99
CA THR A 243 -7.35 -2.46 -25.90
C THR A 243 -7.63 -3.15 -27.24
N SER A 244 -8.02 -2.40 -28.27
CA SER A 244 -8.25 -2.93 -29.62
C SER A 244 -6.95 -3.18 -30.38
N ASN A 245 -5.83 -2.61 -29.95
CA ASN A 245 -4.54 -2.89 -30.55
C ASN A 245 -4.18 -4.37 -30.37
N ARG A 246 -3.81 -5.03 -31.48
CA ARG A 246 -3.57 -6.48 -31.57
C ARG A 246 -2.49 -6.97 -30.61
N MET A 247 -1.56 -6.11 -30.18
CA MET A 247 -0.55 -6.45 -29.18
C MET A 247 -1.16 -6.92 -27.85
N PHE A 248 -2.38 -6.46 -27.53
CA PHE A 248 -3.11 -6.88 -26.33
C PHE A 248 -4.01 -8.11 -26.53
N LYS A 249 -4.02 -8.72 -27.72
CA LYS A 249 -4.78 -9.94 -28.00
C LYS A 249 -4.38 -11.07 -27.04
N GLY A 250 -5.37 -11.66 -26.36
CA GLY A 250 -5.13 -12.72 -25.38
C GLY A 250 -4.60 -12.24 -24.03
N ARG A 251 -4.47 -10.95 -23.82
CA ARG A 251 -4.08 -10.35 -22.53
C ARG A 251 -5.30 -10.07 -21.65
N THR A 252 -5.13 -10.26 -20.36
CA THR A 252 -6.17 -9.91 -19.39
C THR A 252 -6.01 -8.46 -18.97
N ILE A 253 -6.96 -7.62 -19.40
CA ILE A 253 -7.14 -6.28 -18.84
C ILE A 253 -8.15 -6.41 -17.70
N SER A 254 -7.80 -5.94 -16.53
CA SER A 254 -8.64 -6.07 -15.34
C SER A 254 -9.96 -5.32 -15.49
N SER A 255 -11.08 -5.97 -15.17
CA SER A 255 -12.39 -5.30 -15.08
C SER A 255 -12.45 -4.25 -13.96
N GLN A 256 -11.44 -4.22 -13.10
CA GLN A 256 -11.24 -3.21 -12.06
C GLN A 256 -10.43 -2.00 -12.55
N SER A 257 -10.02 -1.96 -13.83
CA SER A 257 -9.41 -0.77 -14.41
C SER A 257 -10.35 0.44 -14.31
N TYR A 258 -9.77 1.63 -14.10
CA TYR A 258 -10.56 2.80 -13.77
C TYR A 258 -9.90 4.07 -14.29
N ASN A 259 -10.73 5.00 -14.74
CA ASN A 259 -10.33 6.34 -15.17
C ASN A 259 -10.55 7.32 -14.00
N PHE A 260 -9.48 7.68 -13.32
CA PHE A 260 -9.49 8.61 -12.19
C PHE A 260 -9.63 10.06 -12.65
N PHE A 261 -9.22 10.35 -13.88
CA PHE A 261 -9.36 11.69 -14.47
C PHE A 261 -10.84 12.04 -14.68
N ASN A 262 -11.64 11.13 -15.26
CA ASN A 262 -13.07 11.35 -15.56
C ASN A 262 -14.02 10.65 -14.55
N GLY A 263 -13.52 10.00 -13.52
CA GLY A 263 -14.33 9.33 -12.50
C GLY A 263 -15.21 8.17 -13.01
N ASN A 264 -14.74 7.40 -14.01
CA ASN A 264 -15.52 6.34 -14.65
C ASN A 264 -14.66 5.11 -15.02
N LYS A 265 -15.24 4.14 -15.71
CA LYS A 265 -14.53 2.91 -16.14
C LYS A 265 -13.94 2.97 -17.54
N ASN A 266 -14.10 4.08 -18.25
CA ASN A 266 -13.54 4.23 -19.60
C ASN A 266 -12.06 4.57 -19.51
N VAL A 267 -11.20 3.57 -19.72
CA VAL A 267 -9.75 3.72 -19.70
C VAL A 267 -9.14 3.84 -21.10
N THR A 268 -9.95 4.17 -22.11
CA THR A 268 -9.46 4.39 -23.47
C THR A 268 -8.41 5.47 -23.45
N ASP A 269 -7.27 5.18 -24.06
CA ASP A 269 -6.16 6.12 -24.20
C ASP A 269 -6.49 7.18 -25.24
N VAL A 270 -6.31 8.42 -24.89
CA VAL A 270 -6.58 9.59 -25.76
C VAL A 270 -5.32 10.39 -26.08
N PHE A 271 -4.18 9.98 -25.50
CA PHE A 271 -2.87 10.61 -25.69
C PHE A 271 -1.88 9.65 -26.37
N GLY A 272 -1.83 8.38 -25.90
CA GLY A 272 -1.05 7.31 -26.51
C GLY A 272 0.10 6.78 -25.68
N HIS A 273 0.53 7.52 -24.66
CA HIS A 273 1.67 7.13 -23.80
C HIS A 273 1.39 5.84 -23.03
N GLY A 274 0.24 5.73 -22.37
CA GLY A 274 -0.14 4.56 -21.59
C GLY A 274 -0.31 3.28 -22.43
N THR A 275 -0.79 3.42 -23.68
CA THR A 275 -0.87 2.31 -24.64
C THR A 275 0.53 1.80 -24.96
N HIS A 276 1.47 2.70 -25.25
CA HIS A 276 2.86 2.34 -25.55
C HIS A 276 3.54 1.67 -24.37
N VAL A 277 3.45 2.23 -23.16
CA VAL A 277 3.96 1.68 -21.90
C VAL A 277 3.38 0.29 -21.62
N SER A 278 2.05 0.13 -21.77
CA SER A 278 1.37 -1.15 -21.63
C SER A 278 1.86 -2.20 -22.64
N GLY A 279 2.11 -1.78 -23.87
CA GLY A 279 2.65 -2.61 -24.96
C GLY A 279 4.03 -3.18 -24.61
N ILE A 280 4.94 -2.37 -24.05
CA ILE A 280 6.27 -2.83 -23.62
C ILE A 280 6.13 -3.96 -22.59
N ILE A 281 5.23 -3.82 -21.61
CA ILE A 281 5.02 -4.82 -20.57
C ILE A 281 4.45 -6.11 -21.13
N VAL A 282 3.45 -6.05 -22.02
CA VAL A 282 2.86 -7.27 -22.59
C VAL A 282 3.79 -7.93 -23.60
N ASP A 283 4.59 -7.17 -24.32
CA ASP A 283 5.62 -7.70 -25.20
C ASP A 283 6.70 -8.46 -24.40
N ALA A 284 7.07 -7.95 -23.24
CA ALA A 284 8.07 -8.53 -22.35
C ALA A 284 7.59 -9.74 -21.55
N THR A 285 6.27 -9.94 -21.32
CA THR A 285 5.77 -10.87 -20.29
C THR A 285 4.81 -11.92 -20.84
N PRO A 286 4.64 -13.09 -20.19
CA PRO A 286 3.68 -14.11 -20.60
C PRO A 286 2.22 -13.72 -20.25
N ALA A 287 1.24 -14.42 -20.82
CA ALA A 287 -0.20 -14.10 -20.75
C ALA A 287 -0.80 -14.15 -19.32
N ASN A 288 -0.14 -14.78 -18.37
CA ASN A 288 -0.55 -14.79 -16.96
C ASN A 288 -0.18 -13.49 -16.20
N VAL A 289 0.46 -12.53 -16.87
CA VAL A 289 0.58 -11.16 -16.38
C VAL A 289 -0.61 -10.35 -16.88
N SER A 290 -1.44 -9.85 -15.97
CA SER A 290 -2.62 -9.03 -16.25
C SER A 290 -2.35 -7.56 -15.97
N LEU A 291 -3.02 -6.68 -16.68
CA LEU A 291 -2.90 -5.24 -16.53
C LEU A 291 -4.09 -4.67 -15.75
N LEU A 292 -3.82 -3.87 -14.73
CA LEU A 292 -4.77 -2.99 -14.05
C LEU A 292 -4.49 -1.57 -14.52
N VAL A 293 -5.24 -1.11 -15.51
CA VAL A 293 -5.04 0.21 -16.12
C VAL A 293 -5.75 1.27 -15.30
N LEU A 294 -5.03 2.26 -14.85
CA LEU A 294 -5.49 3.37 -14.04
C LEU A 294 -5.21 4.65 -14.81
N ARG A 295 -6.19 5.11 -15.59
CA ARG A 295 -6.06 6.33 -16.36
C ARG A 295 -6.15 7.54 -15.43
N VAL A 296 -5.14 8.41 -15.50
CA VAL A 296 -5.01 9.59 -14.64
C VAL A 296 -4.85 10.89 -15.40
N ALA A 297 -4.74 10.86 -16.74
CA ALA A 297 -4.43 12.03 -17.54
C ALA A 297 -5.48 12.36 -18.60
N ASN A 298 -5.50 13.62 -19.04
CA ASN A 298 -6.31 14.15 -20.13
C ASN A 298 -5.70 13.86 -21.52
N SER A 299 -6.27 14.45 -22.57
CA SER A 299 -5.81 14.33 -23.97
C SER A 299 -4.48 15.03 -24.26
N LYS A 300 -4.00 15.89 -23.37
CA LYS A 300 -2.70 16.55 -23.43
C LYS A 300 -1.64 15.87 -22.54
N GLY A 301 -1.93 14.71 -21.94
CA GLY A 301 -1.01 14.01 -21.07
C GLY A 301 -0.88 14.65 -19.67
N GLN A 302 -1.80 15.53 -19.28
CA GLN A 302 -1.75 16.25 -18.01
C GLN A 302 -2.60 15.56 -16.94
N SER A 303 -2.12 15.58 -15.71
CA SER A 303 -2.73 15.01 -14.52
C SER A 303 -2.58 15.95 -13.33
N SER A 304 -3.01 15.53 -12.15
CA SER A 304 -2.72 16.22 -10.88
C SER A 304 -2.13 15.27 -9.86
N MET A 305 -1.45 15.83 -8.86
CA MET A 305 -0.86 15.08 -7.74
C MET A 305 -1.90 14.28 -6.98
N LEU A 306 -3.07 14.87 -6.74
CA LEU A 306 -4.21 14.22 -6.08
C LEU A 306 -4.72 13.03 -6.87
N THR A 307 -4.87 13.17 -8.20
CA THR A 307 -5.32 12.09 -9.08
C THR A 307 -4.34 10.91 -9.08
N ILE A 308 -3.03 11.21 -9.16
CA ILE A 308 -1.97 10.19 -9.09
C ILE A 308 -1.98 9.48 -7.73
N LYS A 309 -2.05 10.23 -6.60
CA LYS A 309 -2.14 9.66 -5.25
C LYS A 309 -3.31 8.69 -5.13
N THR A 310 -4.49 9.11 -5.59
CA THR A 310 -5.71 8.31 -5.55
C THR A 310 -5.57 7.01 -6.37
N ALA A 311 -4.99 7.08 -7.56
CA ALA A 311 -4.71 5.91 -8.39
C ALA A 311 -3.70 4.95 -7.74
N LEU A 312 -2.64 5.48 -7.11
CA LEU A 312 -1.68 4.67 -6.36
C LEU A 312 -2.34 3.95 -5.17
N GLN A 313 -3.16 4.65 -4.40
CA GLN A 313 -3.92 4.07 -3.30
C GLN A 313 -4.84 2.94 -3.78
N TYR A 314 -5.52 3.16 -4.90
CA TYR A 314 -6.35 2.13 -5.53
C TYR A 314 -5.56 0.91 -5.97
N ALA A 315 -4.41 1.09 -6.65
CA ALA A 315 -3.51 0.00 -7.03
C ALA A 315 -3.07 -0.83 -5.80
N ILE A 316 -2.75 -0.15 -4.69
CA ILE A 316 -2.37 -0.77 -3.42
C ILE A 316 -3.54 -1.54 -2.80
N ALA A 317 -4.75 -0.97 -2.80
CA ALA A 317 -5.97 -1.61 -2.29
C ALA A 317 -6.35 -2.86 -3.11
N LYS A 318 -6.19 -2.80 -4.44
CA LYS A 318 -6.39 -3.94 -5.35
C LYS A 318 -5.27 -4.98 -5.30
N LYS A 319 -4.22 -4.75 -4.47
CA LYS A 319 -3.11 -5.69 -4.24
C LYS A 319 -2.33 -6.01 -5.51
N SER A 320 -2.06 -5.00 -6.31
CA SER A 320 -1.15 -5.11 -7.45
C SER A 320 0.19 -5.71 -7.00
N ASP A 321 0.81 -6.51 -7.86
CA ASP A 321 2.12 -7.10 -7.57
C ASP A 321 3.26 -6.10 -7.80
N VAL A 322 3.06 -5.18 -8.74
CA VAL A 322 3.96 -4.08 -9.08
C VAL A 322 3.16 -2.93 -9.69
N ILE A 323 3.63 -1.70 -9.53
CA ILE A 323 3.05 -0.49 -10.14
C ILE A 323 4.08 0.10 -11.09
N ASN A 324 3.66 0.40 -12.32
CA ASN A 324 4.40 1.22 -13.26
C ASN A 324 3.89 2.66 -13.19
N LEU A 325 4.81 3.60 -13.01
CA LEU A 325 4.51 5.03 -12.97
C LEU A 325 5.51 5.75 -13.89
N SER A 326 5.17 5.81 -15.18
CA SER A 326 5.99 6.41 -16.22
C SER A 326 5.72 7.91 -16.37
N MET A 327 5.34 8.59 -15.30
CA MET A 327 5.09 10.02 -15.23
C MET A 327 5.62 10.59 -13.94
N GLY A 328 5.87 11.88 -13.93
CA GLY A 328 6.41 12.57 -12.78
C GLY A 328 6.44 14.08 -12.99
N PHE A 329 7.01 14.77 -12.04
CA PHE A 329 7.18 16.22 -12.05
C PHE A 329 8.54 16.60 -11.48
N ILE A 330 8.98 17.80 -11.78
CA ILE A 330 10.16 18.41 -11.20
C ILE A 330 9.73 19.31 -10.05
N ASP A 331 10.40 19.21 -8.92
CA ASP A 331 10.21 20.09 -7.79
C ASP A 331 11.59 20.43 -7.16
N ALA A 332 12.06 21.64 -7.44
CA ALA A 332 13.35 22.13 -6.94
C ALA A 332 13.31 22.40 -5.42
N ASN A 333 12.15 22.79 -4.91
CA ASN A 333 11.98 23.20 -3.52
C ASN A 333 11.58 22.06 -2.59
N ALA A 334 11.28 20.87 -3.13
CA ALA A 334 10.84 19.70 -2.38
C ALA A 334 9.56 19.91 -1.52
N ASP A 335 8.77 20.93 -1.82
CA ASP A 335 7.57 21.30 -1.04
C ASP A 335 6.48 20.20 -1.13
N LEU A 336 6.44 19.45 -2.23
CA LEU A 336 5.50 18.36 -2.47
C LEU A 336 6.03 16.98 -2.05
N TYR A 337 7.27 16.92 -1.59
CA TYR A 337 7.93 15.65 -1.25
C TYR A 337 7.10 14.80 -0.30
N ASN A 338 6.47 15.41 0.69
CA ASN A 338 5.75 14.69 1.74
C ASN A 338 4.37 14.18 1.30
N TYR A 339 3.75 14.77 0.27
CA TYR A 339 2.36 14.48 -0.07
C TYR A 339 2.12 13.03 -0.53
N LEU A 340 3.04 12.44 -1.28
CA LEU A 340 2.96 11.04 -1.72
C LEU A 340 3.60 10.06 -0.73
N ASP A 341 4.39 10.54 0.23
CA ASP A 341 5.26 9.71 1.07
C ASP A 341 4.47 8.61 1.81
N SER A 342 3.38 8.97 2.46
CA SER A 342 2.53 8.01 3.19
C SER A 342 1.96 6.92 2.28
N THR A 343 1.62 7.24 1.04
CA THR A 343 1.09 6.29 0.04
C THR A 343 2.18 5.36 -0.48
N ILE A 344 3.35 5.92 -0.80
CA ILE A 344 4.52 5.15 -1.22
C ILE A 344 4.99 4.23 -0.10
N ASP A 345 4.96 4.69 1.15
CA ASP A 345 5.27 3.89 2.33
C ASP A 345 4.33 2.69 2.47
N LYS A 346 3.02 2.91 2.30
CA LYS A 346 2.03 1.83 2.31
C LYS A 346 2.33 0.77 1.23
N ALA A 347 2.72 1.20 0.01
CA ALA A 347 3.12 0.29 -1.07
C ALA A 347 4.37 -0.51 -0.69
N TYR A 348 5.42 0.19 -0.25
CA TYR A 348 6.68 -0.42 0.17
C TYR A 348 6.49 -1.44 1.30
N GLU A 349 5.74 -1.11 2.35
CA GLU A 349 5.43 -2.00 3.47
C GLU A 349 4.64 -3.25 3.05
N LYS A 350 3.79 -3.13 2.04
CA LYS A 350 3.06 -4.26 1.46
C LYS A 350 3.92 -5.06 0.48
N GLY A 351 5.12 -4.57 0.17
CA GLY A 351 6.03 -5.19 -0.79
C GLY A 351 5.58 -5.01 -2.24
N ILE A 352 4.90 -3.91 -2.55
CA ILE A 352 4.49 -3.54 -3.90
C ILE A 352 5.53 -2.54 -4.44
N PRO A 353 6.43 -2.93 -5.35
CA PRO A 353 7.39 -2.02 -5.96
C PRO A 353 6.66 -1.02 -6.87
N ILE A 354 7.15 0.23 -6.87
CA ILE A 354 6.73 1.28 -7.82
C ILE A 354 7.95 1.57 -8.68
N SER A 355 7.88 1.24 -9.97
CA SER A 355 8.92 1.57 -10.95
C SER A 355 8.59 2.92 -11.58
N CYS A 356 9.50 3.87 -11.47
CA CYS A 356 9.30 5.26 -11.88
C CYS A 356 10.29 5.66 -12.96
N ALA A 357 9.83 6.42 -13.95
CA ALA A 357 10.69 7.12 -14.89
C ALA A 357 11.55 8.15 -14.14
N ALA A 358 12.85 8.23 -14.48
CA ALA A 358 13.76 9.20 -13.85
C ALA A 358 13.55 10.64 -14.35
N GLY A 359 12.86 10.82 -15.49
CA GLY A 359 12.64 12.09 -16.17
C GLY A 359 13.58 12.31 -17.36
N ASN A 360 13.17 13.23 -18.26
CA ASN A 360 13.79 13.47 -19.57
C ASN A 360 14.00 14.97 -19.76
N GLN A 361 14.91 15.54 -19.01
CA GLN A 361 15.24 16.96 -19.19
C GLN A 361 16.37 17.07 -20.20
N GLU A 362 16.13 17.89 -21.19
CA GLU A 362 16.96 18.20 -22.38
C GLU A 362 18.45 17.84 -22.34
N THR A 363 19.26 18.36 -23.23
CA THR A 363 20.66 17.97 -23.46
C THR A 363 21.47 17.92 -22.15
N GLY A 364 21.73 16.70 -21.66
CA GLY A 364 22.52 16.47 -20.46
C GLY A 364 21.74 15.98 -19.24
N GLY A 365 20.40 16.06 -19.22
CA GLY A 365 19.55 15.65 -18.08
C GLY A 365 19.89 16.39 -16.76
N ILE A 366 18.99 16.35 -15.80
CA ILE A 366 19.20 16.93 -14.47
C ILE A 366 19.41 15.85 -13.41
N ASP A 367 19.71 16.25 -12.17
CA ASP A 367 19.80 15.31 -11.07
C ASP A 367 18.40 14.83 -10.69
N VAL A 368 18.23 13.51 -10.62
CA VAL A 368 16.96 12.84 -10.27
C VAL A 368 16.43 13.22 -8.89
N ARG A 369 17.26 13.85 -8.04
CA ARG A 369 16.83 14.35 -6.73
C ARG A 369 15.70 15.38 -6.82
N TYR A 370 15.54 16.04 -7.97
CA TYR A 370 14.46 16.97 -8.24
C TYR A 370 13.23 16.33 -8.89
N CYS A 371 13.30 15.03 -9.24
CA CYS A 371 12.28 14.35 -10.01
C CYS A 371 11.42 13.47 -9.12
N TYR A 372 10.15 13.77 -9.02
CA TYR A 372 9.20 13.03 -8.19
C TYR A 372 8.19 12.28 -9.06
N PRO A 373 7.76 11.07 -8.68
CA PRO A 373 8.15 10.35 -7.45
C PRO A 373 9.42 9.50 -7.58
N ALA A 374 10.21 9.61 -8.65
CA ALA A 374 11.42 8.80 -8.83
C ALA A 374 12.42 8.98 -7.68
N ASN A 375 12.52 10.18 -7.11
CA ASN A 375 13.44 10.49 -6.02
C ASN A 375 13.07 9.89 -4.66
N TYR A 376 11.88 9.33 -4.46
CA TYR A 376 11.55 8.71 -3.19
C TYR A 376 12.43 7.48 -2.92
N SER A 377 12.96 7.36 -1.70
CA SER A 377 13.85 6.26 -1.33
C SER A 377 13.20 4.86 -1.40
N LYS A 378 11.88 4.80 -1.50
CA LYS A 378 11.06 3.58 -1.52
C LYS A 378 10.45 3.27 -2.89
N THR A 379 10.70 4.11 -3.90
CA THR A 379 10.43 3.83 -5.31
C THR A 379 11.67 3.26 -5.99
N ILE A 380 11.55 2.90 -7.25
CA ILE A 380 12.64 2.38 -8.10
C ILE A 380 12.78 3.34 -9.26
N ALA A 381 13.81 4.19 -9.21
CA ALA A 381 14.11 5.16 -10.26
C ALA A 381 14.87 4.51 -11.42
N VAL A 382 14.39 4.71 -12.65
CA VAL A 382 14.93 4.05 -13.85
C VAL A 382 15.42 5.08 -14.85
N SER A 383 16.70 5.06 -15.18
CA SER A 383 17.30 5.84 -16.28
C SER A 383 17.21 5.10 -17.62
N ALA A 384 17.27 5.85 -18.72
CA ALA A 384 17.16 5.32 -20.08
C ALA A 384 18.52 5.07 -20.72
N ILE A 385 18.66 3.92 -21.41
CA ILE A 385 19.81 3.61 -22.27
C ILE A 385 19.39 3.40 -23.73
N ASP A 386 20.35 3.62 -24.65
CA ASP A 386 20.23 3.26 -26.06
C ASP A 386 20.59 1.77 -26.30
N SER A 387 20.48 1.31 -27.55
CA SER A 387 20.78 -0.07 -27.95
C SER A 387 22.26 -0.46 -27.81
N SER A 388 23.14 0.52 -27.68
CA SER A 388 24.56 0.31 -27.38
C SER A 388 24.84 0.20 -25.87
N GLY A 389 23.83 0.38 -25.02
CA GLY A 389 23.96 0.40 -23.56
C GLY A 389 24.49 1.71 -22.99
N ARG A 390 24.55 2.78 -23.77
CA ARG A 390 24.95 4.12 -23.32
C ARG A 390 23.75 4.84 -22.73
N LEU A 391 24.02 5.68 -21.73
CA LEU A 391 23.00 6.56 -21.18
C LEU A 391 22.42 7.46 -22.28
N ALA A 392 21.11 7.50 -22.40
CA ALA A 392 20.43 8.42 -23.31
C ALA A 392 20.71 9.87 -22.87
N ASN A 393 20.93 10.75 -23.84
CA ASN A 393 21.35 12.14 -23.57
C ASN A 393 20.32 12.91 -22.74
N TYR A 394 19.03 12.65 -22.97
CA TYR A 394 17.91 13.27 -22.26
C TYR A 394 17.71 12.66 -20.84
N SER A 395 18.24 11.47 -20.55
CA SER A 395 17.93 10.79 -19.30
C SER A 395 18.47 11.53 -18.08
N ASN A 396 17.59 11.79 -17.12
CA ASN A 396 18.02 12.27 -15.82
C ASN A 396 18.96 11.28 -15.13
N ARG A 397 19.82 11.80 -14.27
CA ARG A 397 20.92 11.11 -13.64
C ARG A 397 21.00 11.44 -12.15
N GLY A 398 21.97 10.92 -11.43
CA GLY A 398 22.19 11.23 -10.03
C GLY A 398 22.20 9.98 -9.15
N ASN A 399 22.58 10.15 -7.90
CA ASN A 399 22.73 9.04 -6.95
C ASN A 399 21.39 8.34 -6.61
N GLY A 400 20.27 8.96 -6.94
CA GLY A 400 18.93 8.40 -6.78
C GLY A 400 18.56 7.32 -7.80
N ILE A 401 19.30 7.16 -8.91
CA ILE A 401 19.02 6.13 -9.93
C ILE A 401 19.22 4.73 -9.32
N ASP A 402 18.23 3.86 -9.47
CA ASP A 402 18.31 2.47 -9.00
C ASP A 402 18.75 1.51 -10.08
N PHE A 403 18.22 1.64 -11.31
CA PHE A 403 18.57 0.81 -12.46
C PHE A 403 18.57 1.64 -13.74
N ALA A 404 19.22 1.12 -14.76
CA ALA A 404 19.11 1.56 -16.13
C ALA A 404 18.37 0.51 -16.95
N ALA A 405 17.59 0.93 -17.93
CA ALA A 405 16.90 0.03 -18.85
C ALA A 405 16.73 0.66 -20.26
N PRO A 406 16.47 -0.17 -21.30
CA PRO A 406 16.20 0.30 -22.64
C PRO A 406 15.10 1.35 -22.68
N GLY A 407 15.41 2.53 -23.24
CA GLY A 407 14.49 3.66 -23.28
C GLY A 407 14.53 4.47 -24.56
N THR A 408 15.48 4.21 -25.49
CA THR A 408 15.63 4.97 -26.74
C THR A 408 15.17 4.16 -27.94
N GLY A 409 14.29 4.72 -28.78
CA GLY A 409 13.78 4.05 -29.99
C GLY A 409 13.03 2.75 -29.67
N ILE A 410 12.24 2.74 -28.61
CA ILE A 410 11.48 1.57 -28.19
C ILE A 410 10.19 1.44 -29.01
N ILE A 411 10.06 0.31 -29.71
CA ILE A 411 8.87 -0.02 -30.50
C ILE A 411 7.83 -0.67 -29.62
N SER A 412 6.58 -0.18 -29.68
CA SER A 412 5.45 -0.73 -28.93
C SER A 412 4.11 -0.34 -29.59
N ALA A 413 2.98 -0.71 -28.95
CA ALA A 413 1.63 -0.46 -29.44
C ALA A 413 1.35 1.04 -29.66
N ASP A 414 0.76 1.37 -30.79
CA ASP A 414 0.20 2.70 -31.07
C ASP A 414 -1.27 2.77 -30.63
N TYR A 415 -1.70 3.91 -30.09
CA TYR A 415 -3.09 4.12 -29.65
C TYR A 415 -4.05 4.46 -30.78
N LYS A 416 -3.54 4.95 -31.92
CA LYS A 416 -4.35 5.40 -33.09
C LYS A 416 -4.78 4.25 -33.99
N GLY A 417 -4.17 3.07 -33.87
CA GLY A 417 -4.49 1.95 -34.76
C GLY A 417 -4.49 0.61 -34.07
N ASN A 418 -5.23 -0.34 -34.67
CA ASN A 418 -5.35 -1.68 -34.11
C ASN A 418 -4.18 -2.61 -34.47
N LEU A 419 -3.46 -2.29 -35.55
CA LEU A 419 -2.32 -3.06 -36.05
C LEU A 419 -1.02 -2.27 -36.03
N THR A 420 -1.06 -0.99 -35.68
CA THR A 420 0.06 -0.07 -35.78
C THR A 420 0.96 -0.09 -34.55
N LEU A 421 2.22 0.12 -34.82
CA LEU A 421 3.29 0.29 -33.82
C LEU A 421 3.82 1.72 -33.86
N ARG A 422 4.43 2.13 -32.75
CA ARG A 422 5.09 3.42 -32.62
C ARG A 422 6.44 3.26 -31.95
N ALA A 423 7.45 3.98 -32.38
CA ALA A 423 8.73 4.10 -31.68
C ALA A 423 8.70 5.35 -30.79
N MET A 424 9.03 5.16 -29.53
CA MET A 424 9.14 6.27 -28.57
C MET A 424 10.46 6.20 -27.81
N SER A 425 10.89 7.35 -27.29
CA SER A 425 12.10 7.47 -26.47
C SER A 425 11.76 8.18 -25.17
N GLY A 426 12.32 7.72 -24.06
CA GLY A 426 12.12 8.31 -22.74
C GLY A 426 12.46 7.35 -21.61
N THR A 427 12.71 7.89 -20.43
CA THR A 427 12.75 7.10 -19.18
C THR A 427 11.39 6.45 -18.89
N SER A 428 10.32 7.00 -19.47
CA SER A 428 8.97 6.44 -19.50
C SER A 428 8.90 5.09 -20.21
N MET A 429 9.79 4.81 -21.18
CA MET A 429 9.91 3.51 -21.87
C MET A 429 10.89 2.59 -21.15
N ALA A 430 11.81 3.14 -20.36
CA ALA A 430 12.73 2.36 -19.53
C ALA A 430 12.04 1.75 -18.29
N ALA A 431 11.19 2.50 -17.61
CA ALA A 431 10.47 2.05 -16.41
C ALA A 431 9.63 0.78 -16.62
N PRO A 432 8.85 0.62 -17.72
CA PRO A 432 8.07 -0.60 -17.96
C PRO A 432 8.94 -1.86 -18.20
N HIS A 433 10.16 -1.72 -18.72
CA HIS A 433 11.11 -2.85 -18.80
C HIS A 433 11.49 -3.36 -17.39
N ILE A 434 11.78 -2.44 -16.45
CA ILE A 434 12.01 -2.83 -15.05
C ILE A 434 10.74 -3.38 -14.40
N THR A 435 9.57 -2.80 -14.70
CA THR A 435 8.27 -3.33 -14.25
C THR A 435 8.05 -4.78 -14.71
N ALA A 436 8.34 -5.09 -15.96
CA ALA A 436 8.27 -6.45 -16.50
C ALA A 436 9.26 -7.40 -15.81
N ALA A 437 10.49 -6.95 -15.58
CA ALA A 437 11.49 -7.70 -14.82
C ALA A 437 11.01 -8.02 -13.40
N ILE A 438 10.40 -7.05 -12.72
CA ILE A 438 9.79 -7.23 -11.40
C ILE A 438 8.62 -8.21 -11.46
N ALA A 439 7.80 -8.18 -12.51
CA ALA A 439 6.68 -9.11 -12.67
C ALA A 439 7.16 -10.58 -12.70
N TYR A 440 8.29 -10.87 -13.35
CA TYR A 440 8.90 -12.20 -13.29
C TYR A 440 9.33 -12.59 -11.87
N LEU A 441 9.97 -11.70 -11.13
CA LEU A 441 10.34 -11.98 -9.73
C LEU A 441 9.10 -12.22 -8.86
N LYS A 442 8.04 -11.44 -9.05
CA LYS A 442 6.78 -11.61 -8.33
C LYS A 442 6.03 -12.87 -8.74
N MET A 443 6.16 -13.32 -9.97
CA MET A 443 5.64 -14.60 -10.43
C MET A 443 6.31 -15.77 -9.71
N MET A 444 7.63 -15.71 -9.51
CA MET A 444 8.42 -16.72 -8.82
C MET A 444 8.26 -16.66 -7.30
N GLN A 445 8.26 -15.45 -6.73
CA GLN A 445 8.17 -15.21 -5.29
C GLN A 445 7.28 -14.00 -4.99
N PRO A 446 5.96 -14.20 -4.83
CA PRO A 446 4.99 -13.11 -4.68
C PRO A 446 5.22 -12.23 -3.43
N ASN A 447 5.84 -12.80 -2.40
CA ASN A 447 6.08 -12.10 -1.14
C ASN A 447 7.46 -11.43 -1.06
N LEU A 448 8.20 -11.36 -2.16
CA LEU A 448 9.48 -10.66 -2.18
C LEU A 448 9.25 -9.18 -1.86
N SER A 449 9.97 -8.63 -0.88
CA SER A 449 9.89 -7.21 -0.53
C SER A 449 10.48 -6.33 -1.62
N VAL A 450 10.20 -5.02 -1.61
CA VAL A 450 10.81 -4.08 -2.56
C VAL A 450 12.34 -4.16 -2.49
N LYS A 451 12.91 -4.14 -1.27
CA LYS A 451 14.36 -4.34 -1.07
C LYS A 451 14.83 -5.68 -1.65
N GLY A 452 14.03 -6.74 -1.49
CA GLY A 452 14.34 -8.06 -2.05
C GLY A 452 14.32 -8.09 -3.58
N VAL A 453 13.36 -7.38 -4.19
CA VAL A 453 13.29 -7.20 -5.65
C VAL A 453 14.56 -6.50 -6.16
N CYS A 454 14.94 -5.37 -5.57
CA CYS A 454 16.14 -4.64 -5.98
C CYS A 454 17.42 -5.50 -5.84
N ARG A 455 17.55 -6.23 -4.71
CA ARG A 455 18.71 -7.11 -4.48
C ARG A 455 18.74 -8.30 -5.42
N GLU A 456 17.58 -8.83 -5.81
CA GLU A 456 17.53 -9.94 -6.76
C GLU A 456 17.83 -9.48 -8.17
N LEU A 457 17.27 -8.33 -8.63
CA LEU A 457 17.61 -7.75 -9.94
C LEU A 457 19.08 -7.40 -10.04
N GLU A 458 19.69 -6.85 -8.98
CA GLU A 458 21.11 -6.49 -8.92
C GLU A 458 22.04 -7.66 -9.29
N LEU A 459 21.67 -8.90 -8.95
CA LEU A 459 22.45 -10.11 -9.27
C LEU A 459 22.54 -10.42 -10.76
N TYR A 460 21.66 -9.81 -11.55
CA TYR A 460 21.57 -10.00 -13.01
C TYR A 460 22.03 -8.76 -13.76
N CYS A 461 22.39 -7.68 -13.06
CA CYS A 461 22.77 -6.43 -13.72
C CYS A 461 24.11 -6.55 -14.46
N ARG A 462 24.09 -6.12 -15.72
CA ARG A 462 25.31 -5.74 -16.42
C ARG A 462 25.73 -4.38 -15.90
N ASN A 463 26.97 -4.27 -15.44
CA ASN A 463 27.55 -2.98 -15.09
C ASN A 463 27.81 -2.19 -16.40
N LEU A 464 27.22 -1.02 -16.49
CA LEU A 464 27.33 -0.14 -17.67
C LEU A 464 28.23 1.07 -17.40
N GLY A 465 28.69 1.27 -16.16
CA GLY A 465 29.55 2.39 -15.78
C GLY A 465 29.15 3.04 -14.46
N ALA A 466 29.37 4.34 -14.34
CA ALA A 466 29.22 5.07 -13.10
C ALA A 466 27.78 5.01 -12.54
N LYS A 467 27.67 4.72 -11.24
CA LYS A 467 26.42 4.52 -10.52
C LYS A 467 25.44 5.70 -10.65
N LYS A 468 25.94 6.93 -10.70
CA LYS A 468 25.10 8.12 -10.90
C LYS A 468 24.35 8.15 -12.24
N TYR A 469 24.75 7.34 -13.22
CA TYR A 469 24.12 7.24 -14.53
C TYR A 469 23.23 5.99 -14.66
N TYR A 470 23.70 4.87 -14.13
CA TYR A 470 23.16 3.54 -14.39
C TYR A 470 22.63 2.83 -13.14
N GLY A 471 22.71 3.46 -11.97
CA GLY A 471 22.31 2.82 -10.71
C GLY A 471 23.13 1.52 -10.46
N ARG A 472 22.41 0.42 -10.33
CA ARG A 472 23.00 -0.94 -10.23
C ARG A 472 23.34 -1.55 -11.59
N GLY A 473 23.03 -0.85 -12.68
CA GLY A 473 23.17 -1.33 -14.06
C GLY A 473 21.84 -1.78 -14.67
N CYS A 474 21.91 -2.45 -15.82
CA CYS A 474 20.76 -2.99 -16.52
C CYS A 474 20.61 -4.49 -16.25
N PRO A 475 19.45 -4.98 -15.73
CA PRO A 475 19.21 -6.40 -15.48
C PRO A 475 19.15 -7.21 -16.78
N ILE A 476 19.98 -8.24 -16.90
CA ILE A 476 20.00 -9.20 -18.01
C ILE A 476 19.49 -10.55 -17.49
N LEU A 477 18.22 -10.88 -17.77
CA LEU A 477 17.48 -11.92 -17.07
C LEU A 477 17.54 -13.32 -17.72
N THR A 478 18.32 -13.52 -18.77
CA THR A 478 18.40 -14.76 -19.57
C THR A 478 18.52 -16.07 -18.77
N ASN A 479 19.05 -15.99 -17.55
CA ASN A 479 19.24 -17.14 -16.67
C ASN A 479 18.40 -17.10 -15.39
N LEU A 480 17.43 -16.20 -15.29
CA LEU A 480 16.61 -16.00 -14.09
C LEU A 480 15.96 -17.31 -13.61
N PHE A 481 15.27 -18.02 -14.48
CA PHE A 481 14.55 -19.24 -14.11
C PHE A 481 15.49 -20.38 -13.71
N LYS A 482 16.68 -20.48 -14.31
CA LYS A 482 17.70 -21.47 -13.95
C LYS A 482 18.28 -21.22 -12.57
N LYS A 483 18.59 -19.97 -12.23
CA LYS A 483 19.15 -19.59 -10.93
C LYS A 483 18.08 -19.57 -9.83
N GLY A 484 16.85 -19.24 -10.16
CA GLY A 484 15.77 -19.06 -9.19
C GLY A 484 15.99 -17.85 -8.27
N ILE A 485 15.13 -17.70 -7.27
CA ILE A 485 15.25 -16.62 -6.27
C ILE A 485 16.27 -17.02 -5.19
N THR A 486 17.34 -16.25 -5.04
CA THR A 486 18.44 -16.52 -4.11
C THR A 486 18.25 -15.80 -2.77
N ASN A 487 17.70 -14.61 -2.78
CA ASN A 487 17.52 -13.75 -1.60
C ASN A 487 16.25 -14.09 -0.79
N LYS A 488 16.08 -15.36 -0.38
CA LYS A 488 14.89 -15.84 0.35
C LYS A 488 14.64 -15.13 1.69
N LYS A 489 15.60 -14.38 2.22
CA LYS A 489 15.43 -13.61 3.46
C LYS A 489 14.65 -12.31 3.27
N TYR A 490 14.59 -11.75 2.07
CA TYR A 490 13.92 -10.48 1.82
C TYR A 490 12.46 -10.66 1.40
N ILE A 491 11.64 -11.27 2.27
CA ILE A 491 10.21 -11.46 2.02
C ILE A 491 9.37 -10.57 2.93
N VAL A 492 8.23 -10.13 2.43
CA VAL A 492 7.23 -9.41 3.23
C VAL A 492 6.52 -10.40 4.13
N ILE A 493 6.55 -10.12 5.42
CA ILE A 493 5.77 -10.84 6.42
C ILE A 493 4.76 -9.88 7.02
N LEU A 494 3.53 -9.92 6.51
CA LEU A 494 2.51 -9.00 6.95
C LEU A 494 2.13 -9.23 8.42
N LYS A 495 1.67 -8.17 9.06
CA LYS A 495 1.16 -8.16 10.43
C LYS A 495 -0.10 -9.03 10.53
N PRO A 496 -0.18 -10.04 11.42
CA PRO A 496 -1.41 -10.78 11.64
C PRO A 496 -2.47 -9.89 12.30
N THR A 497 -3.73 -10.03 11.90
CA THR A 497 -4.83 -9.34 12.58
C THR A 497 -5.40 -10.22 13.68
N LEU A 498 -5.28 -9.78 14.94
CA LEU A 498 -5.82 -10.51 16.10
C LEU A 498 -7.35 -10.32 16.17
N SER A 499 -8.11 -11.31 15.68
CA SER A 499 -9.56 -11.26 15.56
C SER A 499 -10.25 -11.30 16.92
N SER A 500 -9.92 -12.28 17.79
CA SER A 500 -10.57 -12.41 19.09
C SER A 500 -9.69 -13.05 20.15
N VAL A 501 -9.98 -12.68 21.42
CA VAL A 501 -9.45 -13.36 22.61
C VAL A 501 -10.63 -13.64 23.54
N SER A 502 -10.93 -14.90 23.80
CA SER A 502 -12.16 -15.31 24.50
C SER A 502 -11.95 -16.47 25.47
N ASN A 503 -12.70 -16.46 26.58
CA ASN A 503 -12.71 -17.58 27.51
C ASN A 503 -13.37 -18.83 26.91
N LYS A 504 -12.70 -19.96 27.02
CA LYS A 504 -13.25 -21.31 26.82
C LYS A 504 -13.20 -22.05 28.13
N GLY A 505 -13.92 -23.18 28.25
CA GLY A 505 -13.88 -24.02 29.46
C GLY A 505 -12.44 -24.37 29.80
N SER A 506 -11.67 -24.85 28.85
CA SER A 506 -10.28 -25.31 28.99
C SER A 506 -9.21 -24.22 29.07
N GLY A 507 -9.54 -22.95 28.78
CA GLY A 507 -8.50 -21.91 28.71
C GLY A 507 -8.99 -20.62 28.10
N ILE A 508 -8.06 -19.87 27.45
CA ILE A 508 -8.34 -18.69 26.64
C ILE A 508 -8.03 -19.04 25.19
N LYS A 509 -9.02 -18.91 24.29
CA LYS A 509 -8.81 -19.05 22.86
C LYS A 509 -8.41 -17.70 22.28
N VAL A 510 -7.29 -17.68 21.57
CA VAL A 510 -6.76 -16.57 20.79
C VAL A 510 -6.99 -16.90 19.31
N THR A 511 -7.53 -16.00 18.53
CA THR A 511 -7.83 -16.23 17.10
C THR A 511 -7.36 -15.04 16.27
N TRP A 512 -6.76 -15.30 15.11
CA TRP A 512 -6.24 -14.26 14.22
C TRP A 512 -6.58 -14.56 12.75
N LYS A 513 -6.55 -13.52 11.90
CA LYS A 513 -6.51 -13.68 10.45
C LYS A 513 -5.07 -14.01 10.04
N LYS A 514 -4.90 -14.96 9.11
CA LYS A 514 -3.58 -15.34 8.61
C LYS A 514 -2.92 -14.15 7.94
N ALA A 515 -1.60 -14.05 8.08
CA ALA A 515 -0.80 -13.03 7.45
C ALA A 515 -0.07 -13.60 6.22
N THR A 516 0.01 -12.83 5.17
CA THR A 516 0.82 -13.15 3.98
C THR A 516 2.28 -13.30 4.37
N GLY A 517 2.99 -14.23 3.76
CA GLY A 517 4.41 -14.49 4.03
C GLY A 517 4.71 -15.30 5.28
N ALA A 518 3.72 -15.68 6.09
CA ALA A 518 3.94 -16.45 7.30
C ALA A 518 4.25 -17.92 7.03
N ALA A 519 5.36 -18.44 7.52
CA ALA A 519 5.65 -19.88 7.66
C ALA A 519 5.21 -20.40 9.02
N SER A 520 5.19 -19.56 10.05
CA SER A 520 4.70 -19.90 11.40
C SER A 520 4.18 -18.68 12.14
N TYR A 521 3.45 -18.94 13.24
CA TYR A 521 2.93 -17.90 14.13
C TYR A 521 3.46 -18.08 15.53
N TYR A 522 3.90 -16.98 16.13
CA TYR A 522 4.39 -16.89 17.50
C TYR A 522 3.36 -16.15 18.35
N VAL A 523 2.75 -16.85 19.32
CA VAL A 523 1.75 -16.28 20.23
C VAL A 523 2.43 -15.86 21.51
N TYR A 524 2.26 -14.61 21.88
CA TYR A 524 2.81 -14.01 23.10
C TYR A 524 1.68 -13.65 24.06
N ARG A 525 1.99 -13.75 25.35
CA ARG A 525 1.09 -13.40 26.45
C ARG A 525 1.85 -12.63 27.51
N ARG A 526 1.24 -11.60 28.06
CA ARG A 526 1.60 -11.05 29.37
C ARG A 526 0.47 -11.22 30.37
N THR A 527 0.81 -11.36 31.65
CA THR A 527 -0.15 -11.46 32.76
C THR A 527 -0.14 -10.14 33.51
N ASN A 528 -1.30 -9.52 33.71
CA ASN A 528 -1.44 -8.15 34.19
C ASN A 528 -0.58 -7.19 33.34
N ASN A 529 0.42 -6.52 33.97
CA ASN A 529 1.37 -5.64 33.28
C ASN A 529 2.81 -6.19 33.28
N GLY A 530 2.98 -7.50 33.54
CA GLY A 530 4.29 -8.15 33.55
C GLY A 530 4.87 -8.37 32.15
N ALA A 531 6.07 -8.95 32.10
CA ALA A 531 6.81 -9.21 30.87
C ALA A 531 6.06 -10.11 29.88
N TRP A 532 6.32 -9.89 28.60
CA TRP A 532 5.85 -10.73 27.51
C TRP A 532 6.56 -12.09 27.51
N LYS A 533 5.78 -13.16 27.43
CA LYS A 533 6.31 -14.54 27.35
C LYS A 533 5.71 -15.24 26.13
N ARG A 534 6.55 -15.85 25.29
CA ARG A 534 6.10 -16.71 24.18
C ARG A 534 5.34 -17.91 24.76
N ARG A 535 4.17 -18.21 24.21
CA ARG A 535 3.29 -19.29 24.65
C ARG A 535 3.18 -20.44 23.67
N ALA A 536 3.28 -20.13 22.39
CA ALA A 536 3.22 -21.14 21.34
C ALA A 536 3.95 -20.68 20.08
N VAL A 537 4.43 -21.66 19.33
CA VAL A 537 4.80 -21.54 17.91
C VAL A 537 3.87 -22.49 17.16
N LEU A 538 3.26 -22.03 16.09
CA LEU A 538 2.23 -22.73 15.33
C LEU A 538 2.53 -22.61 13.84
N SER A 539 2.14 -23.62 13.05
CA SER A 539 2.33 -23.62 11.60
C SER A 539 1.56 -22.51 10.88
N ALA A 540 1.94 -22.22 9.64
CA ALA A 540 1.26 -21.25 8.75
C ALA A 540 -0.25 -21.57 8.56
N SER A 541 -0.65 -22.84 8.64
CA SER A 541 -2.06 -23.24 8.52
C SER A 541 -2.91 -22.82 9.73
N SER A 542 -2.28 -22.54 10.87
CA SER A 542 -2.98 -22.22 12.13
C SER A 542 -3.55 -20.80 12.12
N ASN A 543 -4.76 -20.65 12.64
CA ASN A 543 -5.40 -19.36 12.87
C ASN A 543 -5.92 -19.20 14.31
N SER A 544 -5.64 -20.14 15.19
CA SER A 544 -6.04 -20.06 16.59
C SER A 544 -5.14 -20.86 17.52
N TYR A 545 -5.13 -20.45 18.79
CA TYR A 545 -4.42 -21.11 19.89
C TYR A 545 -5.29 -21.12 21.14
N ILE A 546 -5.25 -22.20 21.92
CA ILE A 546 -5.90 -22.27 23.24
C ILE A 546 -4.83 -22.29 24.32
N ASP A 547 -4.71 -21.18 25.04
CA ASP A 547 -3.85 -21.09 26.21
C ASP A 547 -4.54 -21.75 27.43
N ARG A 548 -4.09 -22.94 27.77
CA ARG A 548 -4.62 -23.69 28.92
C ARG A 548 -3.96 -23.31 30.25
N ASN A 549 -2.75 -22.72 30.19
CA ASN A 549 -1.99 -22.33 31.37
C ASN A 549 -2.37 -20.90 31.82
N VAL A 550 -3.62 -20.72 32.24
CA VAL A 550 -4.20 -19.45 32.69
C VAL A 550 -4.96 -19.58 33.98
N LYS A 551 -4.61 -18.77 34.99
CA LYS A 551 -5.23 -18.73 36.32
C LYS A 551 -6.44 -17.79 36.31
N GLN A 552 -7.52 -18.19 37.01
CA GLN A 552 -8.75 -17.40 37.12
C GLN A 552 -8.52 -16.05 37.79
N GLY A 553 -9.31 -15.05 37.42
CA GLY A 553 -9.26 -13.69 37.98
C GLY A 553 -8.10 -12.83 37.46
N LYS A 554 -7.11 -13.41 36.79
CA LYS A 554 -5.98 -12.64 36.21
C LYS A 554 -6.35 -12.03 34.87
N LYS A 555 -5.80 -10.84 34.60
CA LYS A 555 -5.85 -10.17 33.28
C LYS A 555 -4.74 -10.74 32.41
N TYR A 556 -5.08 -11.12 31.19
CA TYR A 556 -4.13 -11.56 30.16
C TYR A 556 -4.24 -10.67 28.95
N THR A 557 -3.10 -10.32 28.41
CA THR A 557 -2.98 -9.60 27.13
C THR A 557 -2.25 -10.49 26.16
N TYR A 558 -2.73 -10.56 24.92
CA TYR A 558 -2.14 -11.36 23.86
C TYR A 558 -1.78 -10.49 22.65
N LYS A 559 -0.69 -10.86 22.00
CA LYS A 559 -0.30 -10.42 20.65
C LYS A 559 0.29 -11.60 19.89
N VAL A 560 0.23 -11.52 18.57
CA VAL A 560 0.73 -12.57 17.66
C VAL A 560 1.61 -11.92 16.63
N ARG A 561 2.71 -12.57 16.25
CA ARG A 561 3.49 -12.18 15.07
C ARG A 561 3.75 -13.40 14.19
N ALA A 562 3.90 -13.15 12.90
CA ALA A 562 4.30 -14.14 11.93
C ALA A 562 5.83 -14.26 11.89
N TYR A 563 6.33 -15.39 11.37
CA TYR A 563 7.75 -15.67 11.21
C TYR A 563 7.95 -16.48 9.92
N ASN A 564 9.02 -16.20 9.20
CA ASN A 564 9.48 -16.98 8.06
C ASN A 564 10.99 -16.78 7.84
N ASN A 565 11.72 -17.85 7.56
CA ASN A 565 13.13 -17.85 7.17
C ASN A 565 14.05 -16.92 8.00
N GLY A 566 13.98 -16.98 9.33
CA GLY A 566 14.81 -16.15 10.21
C GLY A 566 14.20 -14.79 10.56
N ILE A 567 13.18 -14.33 9.82
CA ILE A 567 12.59 -12.99 9.96
C ILE A 567 11.28 -13.04 10.73
N PHE A 568 11.09 -12.10 11.65
CA PHE A 568 9.83 -11.87 12.34
C PHE A 568 9.09 -10.68 11.73
N GLY A 569 7.81 -10.88 11.40
CA GLY A 569 6.91 -9.79 11.07
C GLY A 569 6.52 -8.95 12.29
N ARG A 570 5.93 -7.78 12.06
CA ARG A 570 5.40 -6.90 13.11
C ARG A 570 4.35 -7.64 13.96
N PHE A 571 4.22 -7.24 15.24
CA PHE A 571 3.18 -7.78 16.13
C PHE A 571 1.78 -7.28 15.70
N SER A 572 0.78 -8.13 15.90
CA SER A 572 -0.63 -7.71 15.90
C SER A 572 -0.90 -6.66 16.97
N SER A 573 -2.00 -5.91 16.82
CA SER A 573 -2.58 -5.17 17.95
C SER A 573 -2.86 -6.10 19.14
N GLU A 574 -2.83 -5.55 20.35
CA GLU A 574 -3.06 -6.29 21.58
C GLU A 574 -4.55 -6.48 21.86
N LYS A 575 -4.95 -7.65 22.34
CA LYS A 575 -6.28 -7.85 22.94
C LYS A 575 -6.18 -8.35 24.37
N LYS A 576 -7.00 -7.76 25.24
CA LYS A 576 -7.01 -7.99 26.69
C LYS A 576 -8.23 -8.81 27.09
N VAL A 577 -8.06 -9.72 28.06
CA VAL A 577 -9.15 -10.54 28.60
C VAL A 577 -8.88 -10.92 30.05
N TYR A 578 -9.92 -10.91 30.88
CA TYR A 578 -9.87 -11.56 32.19
C TYR A 578 -10.24 -13.03 32.08
N ARG A 579 -9.46 -13.93 32.71
CA ARG A 579 -9.81 -15.34 32.78
C ARG A 579 -10.96 -15.54 33.74
N LEU A 580 -12.12 -15.99 33.24
CA LEU A 580 -13.35 -16.18 34.00
C LEU A 580 -13.73 -17.65 34.07
N LYS A 581 -14.18 -18.08 35.25
CA LYS A 581 -14.72 -19.45 35.48
C LYS A 581 -16.06 -19.59 34.78
N THR A 582 -16.26 -20.68 34.06
CA THR A 582 -17.58 -21.01 33.47
C THR A 582 -18.64 -21.17 34.57
N LEU A 583 -19.87 -20.74 34.28
CA LEU A 583 -21.00 -21.02 35.16
C LEU A 583 -21.30 -22.53 35.17
N THR A 584 -21.46 -23.07 36.38
CA THR A 584 -21.95 -24.42 36.62
C THR A 584 -23.36 -24.37 37.24
N ASN A 585 -24.00 -25.51 37.41
CA ASN A 585 -25.28 -25.64 38.11
C ASN A 585 -26.44 -24.79 37.52
N ILE A 586 -26.46 -24.72 36.15
CA ILE A 586 -27.61 -24.13 35.45
C ILE A 586 -28.80 -25.08 35.52
N ARG A 587 -29.96 -24.56 35.93
CA ARG A 587 -31.23 -25.27 35.93
C ARG A 587 -32.20 -24.64 34.96
N VAL A 588 -33.02 -25.43 34.31
CA VAL A 588 -34.09 -24.96 33.41
C VAL A 588 -35.36 -25.67 33.80
N LYS A 589 -36.46 -24.90 33.98
CA LYS A 589 -37.75 -25.40 34.38
C LYS A 589 -38.83 -24.84 33.45
N ASN A 590 -39.89 -25.63 33.19
CA ASN A 590 -41.13 -25.10 32.56
C ASN A 590 -41.83 -24.17 33.54
N THR A 591 -42.44 -23.15 33.00
CA THR A 591 -43.34 -22.23 33.70
C THR A 591 -44.66 -22.08 32.91
N SER A 592 -45.67 -21.57 33.58
CA SER A 592 -46.97 -21.28 32.91
C SER A 592 -46.84 -20.52 31.63
N GLY A 593 -47.78 -20.72 30.70
CA GLY A 593 -47.85 -19.99 29.42
C GLY A 593 -46.77 -20.40 28.42
N ARG A 594 -46.31 -21.68 28.42
CA ARG A 594 -45.29 -22.23 27.51
C ARG A 594 -43.98 -21.46 27.54
N ARG A 595 -43.46 -21.19 28.73
CA ARG A 595 -42.21 -20.48 28.96
C ARG A 595 -41.18 -21.36 29.69
N ALA A 596 -39.90 -21.03 29.55
CA ALA A 596 -38.84 -21.66 30.33
C ALA A 596 -38.20 -20.64 31.27
N ALA A 597 -38.04 -21.04 32.55
CA ALA A 597 -37.22 -20.30 33.49
C ALA A 597 -35.82 -20.93 33.56
N VAL A 598 -34.82 -20.12 33.29
CA VAL A 598 -33.40 -20.46 33.34
C VAL A 598 -32.83 -19.84 34.60
N LEU A 599 -32.25 -20.69 35.49
CA LEU A 599 -31.72 -20.26 36.77
C LEU A 599 -30.21 -20.56 36.87
N TRP A 600 -29.51 -19.70 37.59
CA TRP A 600 -28.05 -19.85 37.84
C TRP A 600 -27.63 -19.26 39.17
N LYS A 601 -26.46 -19.68 39.67
CA LYS A 601 -25.85 -19.07 40.85
C LYS A 601 -25.15 -17.78 40.48
N LYS A 602 -25.51 -16.67 41.11
CA LYS A 602 -24.90 -15.35 40.88
C LYS A 602 -23.38 -15.39 41.10
N LYS A 603 -22.68 -14.52 40.40
CA LYS A 603 -21.28 -14.17 40.65
C LYS A 603 -21.21 -12.72 41.13
N THR A 604 -20.58 -12.48 42.27
CA THR A 604 -20.51 -11.16 42.91
C THR A 604 -19.90 -10.10 41.99
N TYR A 605 -18.93 -10.48 41.15
CA TYR A 605 -18.24 -9.62 40.22
C TYR A 605 -18.83 -9.60 38.81
N ALA A 606 -19.95 -10.26 38.56
CA ALA A 606 -20.60 -10.21 37.24
C ALA A 606 -21.20 -8.83 36.98
N THR A 607 -21.03 -8.32 35.77
CA THR A 607 -21.66 -7.08 35.33
C THR A 607 -22.97 -7.31 34.58
N THR A 608 -23.04 -8.42 33.83
CA THR A 608 -24.23 -8.78 33.02
C THR A 608 -24.25 -10.30 32.86
N TYR A 609 -25.44 -10.89 32.79
CA TYR A 609 -25.64 -12.26 32.35
C TYR A 609 -26.22 -12.30 30.96
N GLN A 610 -25.94 -13.39 30.23
CA GLN A 610 -26.56 -13.63 28.93
C GLN A 610 -26.99 -15.08 28.84
N VAL A 611 -28.23 -15.28 28.46
CA VAL A 611 -28.83 -16.60 28.18
C VAL A 611 -28.97 -16.73 26.67
N LYS A 612 -28.44 -17.80 26.09
CA LYS A 612 -28.80 -18.15 24.70
C LYS A 612 -29.61 -19.43 24.69
N TYR A 613 -30.59 -19.51 23.78
CA TYR A 613 -31.41 -20.70 23.60
C TYR A 613 -31.85 -20.87 22.15
N ALA A 614 -32.03 -22.12 21.75
CA ALA A 614 -32.46 -22.54 20.43
C ALA A 614 -33.22 -23.85 20.48
N ALA A 615 -34.01 -24.16 19.44
CA ALA A 615 -34.71 -25.44 19.29
C ALA A 615 -33.79 -26.55 18.74
N ASN A 616 -32.49 -26.26 18.53
CA ASN A 616 -31.49 -27.23 18.06
C ASN A 616 -30.24 -27.19 18.94
N PRO A 617 -29.49 -28.30 19.08
CA PRO A 617 -28.33 -28.42 19.99
C PRO A 617 -27.11 -27.64 19.46
N SER A 618 -27.02 -27.31 18.19
CA SER A 618 -25.95 -26.53 17.57
C SER A 618 -26.11 -25.02 17.78
N PHE A 619 -27.27 -24.61 18.32
CA PHE A 619 -27.62 -23.19 18.53
C PHE A 619 -27.67 -22.34 17.25
N ASN A 620 -27.96 -22.96 16.10
CA ASN A 620 -28.23 -22.22 14.87
C ASN A 620 -29.48 -21.34 15.09
N LYS A 621 -29.42 -20.08 14.65
CA LYS A 621 -30.46 -19.07 14.88
C LYS A 621 -30.87 -18.92 16.36
N ALA A 622 -29.91 -19.06 17.30
CA ALA A 622 -30.18 -18.96 18.73
C ALA A 622 -30.58 -17.53 19.12
N ARG A 623 -31.59 -17.43 19.98
CA ARG A 623 -31.91 -16.18 20.67
C ARG A 623 -30.91 -15.95 21.81
N LYS A 624 -30.40 -14.73 21.91
CA LYS A 624 -29.53 -14.27 23.02
C LYS A 624 -30.29 -13.19 23.79
N VAL A 625 -30.43 -13.38 25.09
CA VAL A 625 -31.15 -12.42 25.96
C VAL A 625 -30.21 -12.06 27.11
N SER A 626 -30.02 -10.77 27.33
CA SER A 626 -29.22 -10.26 28.43
C SER A 626 -30.06 -10.10 29.68
N ALA A 627 -29.47 -10.33 30.85
CA ALA A 627 -30.08 -10.14 32.15
C ALA A 627 -29.14 -9.30 33.03
N ASN A 628 -29.72 -8.43 33.86
CA ASN A 628 -29.00 -7.58 34.80
C ASN A 628 -28.15 -8.38 35.77
N LYS A 629 -27.08 -7.79 36.33
CA LYS A 629 -26.22 -8.39 37.35
C LYS A 629 -26.98 -8.85 38.62
N LYS A 630 -28.08 -8.17 38.94
CA LYS A 630 -28.94 -8.52 40.08
C LYS A 630 -29.74 -9.83 39.89
N ASN A 631 -29.91 -10.29 38.62
CA ASN A 631 -30.76 -11.44 38.33
C ASN A 631 -30.02 -12.76 38.48
N SER A 632 -30.71 -13.78 39.01
CA SER A 632 -30.29 -15.18 39.02
C SER A 632 -31.23 -16.07 38.19
N ARG A 633 -32.21 -15.45 37.53
CA ARG A 633 -33.25 -16.09 36.74
C ARG A 633 -33.55 -15.23 35.51
N LEU A 634 -33.88 -15.91 34.39
CA LEU A 634 -34.47 -15.34 33.22
C LEU A 634 -35.62 -16.23 32.74
N THR A 635 -36.79 -15.66 32.51
CA THR A 635 -37.93 -16.37 31.91
C THR A 635 -38.01 -15.96 30.44
N THR A 636 -38.15 -16.94 29.55
CA THR A 636 -38.26 -16.70 28.11
C THR A 636 -39.62 -16.07 27.76
N LYS A 637 -39.71 -15.48 26.59
CA LYS A 637 -41.03 -15.25 25.96
C LYS A 637 -41.68 -16.61 25.68
N LYS A 638 -42.98 -16.64 25.32
CA LYS A 638 -43.75 -17.83 24.95
C LYS A 638 -43.01 -18.59 23.84
N LEU A 639 -42.86 -19.90 24.00
CA LEU A 639 -42.14 -20.80 23.11
C LEU A 639 -43.11 -21.79 22.43
N LYS A 640 -42.76 -22.31 21.28
CA LYS A 640 -43.50 -23.40 20.63
C LYS A 640 -43.27 -24.71 21.42
N LYS A 641 -44.22 -25.68 21.39
CA LYS A 641 -44.10 -27.00 22.00
C LYS A 641 -43.01 -27.80 21.28
N LYS A 642 -41.72 -27.61 21.71
CA LYS A 642 -40.52 -28.28 21.20
C LYS A 642 -39.48 -28.43 22.28
N THR A 643 -38.45 -29.22 22.01
CA THR A 643 -37.26 -29.26 22.87
C THR A 643 -36.38 -28.06 22.61
N TYR A 644 -35.99 -27.38 23.67
CA TYR A 644 -35.05 -26.24 23.59
C TYR A 644 -33.80 -26.52 24.37
N TYR A 645 -32.69 -25.95 23.92
CA TYR A 645 -31.35 -26.04 24.49
C TYR A 645 -30.96 -24.67 25.01
N PHE A 646 -30.32 -24.63 26.17
CA PHE A 646 -30.01 -23.42 26.92
C PHE A 646 -28.56 -23.40 27.35
N GLN A 647 -27.93 -22.25 27.29
CA GLN A 647 -26.63 -21.97 27.93
C GLN A 647 -26.64 -20.58 28.53
N VAL A 648 -25.84 -20.39 29.59
CA VAL A 648 -25.70 -19.12 30.29
C VAL A 648 -24.23 -18.75 30.38
N ARG A 649 -23.92 -17.46 30.23
CA ARG A 649 -22.62 -16.89 30.52
C ARG A 649 -22.77 -15.56 31.23
N TYR A 650 -21.69 -15.05 31.81
CA TYR A 650 -21.66 -13.72 32.42
C TYR A 650 -20.48 -12.93 31.93
N SER A 651 -20.58 -11.61 32.02
CA SER A 651 -19.49 -10.68 31.75
C SER A 651 -18.93 -10.12 33.05
N TYR A 652 -17.67 -9.69 32.97
CA TYR A 652 -16.94 -8.93 33.95
C TYR A 652 -16.25 -7.76 33.29
N LYS A 653 -16.32 -6.54 33.88
CA LYS A 653 -15.66 -5.32 33.37
C LYS A 653 -14.81 -4.71 34.48
N LYS A 654 -13.51 -4.48 34.21
CA LYS A 654 -12.57 -3.79 35.11
C LYS A 654 -11.51 -3.09 34.24
N GLY A 655 -11.19 -1.81 34.53
CA GLY A 655 -10.20 -1.03 33.83
C GLY A 655 -10.42 -1.02 32.30
N GLY A 656 -11.63 -0.68 31.85
CA GLY A 656 -11.99 -0.64 30.43
C GLY A 656 -12.21 -2.01 29.75
N VAL A 657 -11.68 -3.10 30.33
CA VAL A 657 -11.72 -4.44 29.71
C VAL A 657 -12.98 -5.19 30.09
N LYS A 658 -13.91 -5.39 29.15
CA LYS A 658 -15.07 -6.28 29.29
C LYS A 658 -14.73 -7.68 28.81
N SER A 659 -14.96 -8.68 29.63
CA SER A 659 -14.68 -10.10 29.34
C SER A 659 -15.91 -10.96 29.58
N TRP A 660 -16.20 -11.89 28.67
CA TRP A 660 -17.25 -12.87 28.85
C TRP A 660 -16.66 -14.23 29.35
N SER A 661 -17.36 -14.90 30.25
CA SER A 661 -17.05 -16.30 30.57
C SER A 661 -17.35 -17.19 29.35
N ALA A 662 -16.80 -18.41 29.36
CA ALA A 662 -17.31 -19.43 28.46
C ALA A 662 -18.81 -19.69 28.76
N TRP A 663 -19.53 -20.18 27.75
CA TRP A 663 -20.89 -20.66 27.94
C TRP A 663 -20.90 -21.89 28.84
N SER A 664 -21.96 -22.00 29.68
CA SER A 664 -22.19 -23.17 30.53
C SER A 664 -22.34 -24.46 29.71
N LYS A 665 -22.33 -25.63 30.40
CA LYS A 665 -22.83 -26.86 29.76
C LYS A 665 -24.27 -26.64 29.26
N VAL A 666 -24.63 -27.30 28.18
CA VAL A 666 -25.98 -27.25 27.59
C VAL A 666 -26.99 -27.88 28.56
N LYS A 667 -28.11 -27.26 28.77
CA LYS A 667 -29.30 -27.83 29.39
C LYS A 667 -30.43 -27.87 28.40
N LYS A 668 -31.17 -28.99 28.33
CA LYS A 668 -32.32 -29.15 27.43
C LYS A 668 -33.61 -29.31 28.26
N ILE A 669 -34.71 -28.84 27.72
CA ILE A 669 -36.05 -29.05 28.25
C ILE A 669 -37.06 -29.12 27.11
N LYS A 670 -38.07 -30.00 27.23
CA LYS A 670 -39.24 -30.04 26.33
C LYS A 670 -40.28 -29.07 26.88
N ILE A 671 -40.70 -28.10 26.10
CA ILE A 671 -41.78 -27.16 26.44
C ILE A 671 -43.09 -27.87 26.23
N ARG A 672 -43.91 -27.86 27.30
CA ARG A 672 -45.22 -28.54 27.37
C ARG A 672 -46.38 -27.55 27.10
#